data_715c665985398c86af7ea9e63a904174
#
_entry.id   715c665985398c86af7ea9e63a904174
#
_cell.length_a   1.000
_cell.length_b   1.000
_cell.length_c   1.000
_cell.angle_alpha   90.00
_cell.angle_beta   90.00
_cell.angle_gamma   90.00
#
_symmetry.space_group_name_H-M   'P 1'
#
loop_
_entity.id
_entity.type
_entity.pdbx_description
1 polymer ?
#
loop_
_entity_poly.entity_id
_entity_poly.type
_entity_poly.pdbx_seq_one_letter_code
_entity_poly.pdbx_strand_id
1 'polypeptide(L)'
;MQTQMPAMSASSALNLLPLLLLLLAATSCEATTINITNRCSYTVWPATVQVGTGERLKSGQVWTLDVPANASSWRIWARTGCSFSGNGIGSCQTGDCGGALACKILGKPPTTFAEFMTGSTQDSFEISLLDGFNVPMDFLPVPVKGENECSKGPRCAADITSQCPEEIKVPGGCNNTCTGTGSSNCTYSGFFKRMCPDAHTLPEDSAKYACPAGMNYQVTFCPPINLAISPAAMSPPPTPTLETTPSLSSPPLAPIGSRRTKRRVTSRVIAILASVCSFILVSMLFTITFYICTRRAQWKHREMEEEEEFRELQGTPMRFTFQQLKLATEQFADKLGEGGFGSVFKGQFGEESIAVKRLDRAGQGKREFSAEVHTIGSIHHINLVRLIGFCAEKSHRLLVYEYMPKGSLDRWIYRRHDNNAPSLDWSTRCKIITHIAKGLSYLHEDCTKRIAHLDVKPQNILLDDNFNAKLSDFGLCKLIDRDISQVVTRMRGTPGYLAPEWLTSQITEKADIYSFGVVVMEVISGRKNIDTSRSEESIHLITLLEEKVKYGNLVDLIDKNSNDMHTHEQDVIQMMKLAMWCLQIDCKRRPRMSEVVKVLEGNMNTESNIDHNFVATNQATFDTAGNVSSSVPPIASHVSGPR
;
A
#
# COMPACT_ATOMS: atom_id res chain seq x y z
N MET A 1 53.93 -46.87 -14.91
CA MET A 1 53.90 -45.40 -15.18
C MET A 1 53.13 -44.74 -14.05
N GLN A 2 53.89 -44.32 -13.03
CA GLN A 2 53.36 -43.63 -11.83
C GLN A 2 53.30 -42.11 -12.14
N THR A 3 52.14 -41.51 -12.11
CA THR A 3 52.00 -40.07 -12.18
C THR A 3 51.85 -39.52 -10.77
N GLN A 4 52.89 -38.80 -10.33
CA GLN A 4 52.92 -38.03 -9.09
C GLN A 4 51.95 -36.85 -9.17
N MET A 5 51.08 -36.67 -8.15
CA MET A 5 50.34 -35.45 -7.89
C MET A 5 51.26 -34.41 -7.20
N PRO A 6 51.27 -33.15 -7.59
CA PRO A 6 52.03 -32.12 -6.89
C PRO A 6 51.37 -31.73 -5.58
N ALA A 7 52.13 -31.67 -4.52
CA ALA A 7 51.72 -31.15 -3.21
C ALA A 7 51.48 -29.64 -3.29
N MET A 8 50.26 -29.18 -3.04
CA MET A 8 49.94 -27.75 -2.87
C MET A 8 50.63 -27.23 -1.61
N SER A 9 51.43 -26.17 -1.76
CA SER A 9 52.17 -25.53 -0.68
C SER A 9 51.18 -24.82 0.29
N ALA A 10 51.49 -24.90 1.58
CA ALA A 10 50.71 -24.32 2.69
C ALA A 10 50.56 -22.78 2.60
N SER A 11 51.28 -22.12 1.70
CA SER A 11 51.22 -20.66 1.50
C SER A 11 49.97 -20.18 0.71
N SER A 12 49.36 -21.05 -0.10
CA SER A 12 48.18 -20.68 -0.91
C SER A 12 46.87 -20.74 -0.11
N ALA A 13 46.84 -21.50 1.00
CA ALA A 13 45.67 -21.60 1.87
C ALA A 13 45.47 -20.35 2.78
N LEU A 14 46.58 -19.67 3.10
CA LEU A 14 46.51 -18.48 3.98
C LEU A 14 45.94 -17.21 3.28
N ASN A 15 46.03 -17.15 1.95
CA ASN A 15 45.51 -16.02 1.18
C ASN A 15 44.02 -16.13 0.79
N LEU A 16 43.41 -17.31 0.94
CA LEU A 16 41.98 -17.52 0.65
C LEU A 16 41.07 -17.25 1.86
N LEU A 17 41.63 -17.30 3.08
CA LEU A 17 40.89 -17.10 4.32
C LEU A 17 40.32 -15.66 4.46
N PRO A 18 41.05 -14.55 4.17
CA PRO A 18 40.51 -13.23 4.23
C PRO A 18 39.48 -12.95 3.11
N LEU A 19 39.64 -13.56 1.92
CA LEU A 19 38.68 -13.46 0.84
C LEU A 19 37.37 -14.19 1.14
N LEU A 20 37.43 -15.33 1.81
CA LEU A 20 36.26 -16.10 2.29
C LEU A 20 35.56 -15.39 3.44
N LEU A 21 36.29 -14.72 4.34
CA LEU A 21 35.76 -13.88 5.41
C LEU A 21 35.10 -12.60 4.86
N LEU A 22 35.65 -12.01 3.81
CA LEU A 22 35.05 -10.87 3.11
C LEU A 22 33.78 -11.27 2.33
N LEU A 23 33.73 -12.46 1.73
CA LEU A 23 32.54 -12.98 1.08
C LEU A 23 31.45 -13.40 2.08
N LEU A 24 31.81 -13.84 3.28
CA LEU A 24 30.87 -14.15 4.37
C LEU A 24 30.33 -12.88 5.06
N ALA A 25 31.08 -11.79 5.06
CA ALA A 25 30.62 -10.48 5.57
C ALA A 25 29.66 -9.76 4.61
N ALA A 26 29.61 -10.15 3.33
CA ALA A 26 28.81 -9.47 2.30
C ALA A 26 27.36 -10.00 2.15
N THR A 27 26.91 -10.94 2.99
CA THR A 27 25.57 -11.57 2.85
C THR A 27 24.72 -11.58 4.12
N SER A 28 25.02 -10.75 5.12
CA SER A 28 24.07 -10.52 6.20
C SER A 28 23.03 -9.47 5.75
N CYS A 29 22.04 -9.89 4.96
CA CYS A 29 20.77 -9.18 4.88
C CYS A 29 20.06 -9.44 6.22
N GLU A 30 20.43 -8.67 7.26
CA GLU A 30 19.81 -8.78 8.58
C GLU A 30 18.36 -8.31 8.45
N ALA A 31 17.42 -9.21 8.79
CA ALA A 31 16.01 -8.84 8.93
C ALA A 31 15.91 -7.82 10.08
N THR A 32 15.23 -6.71 9.85
CA THR A 32 14.93 -5.72 10.88
C THR A 32 14.02 -6.34 11.94
N THR A 33 14.43 -6.26 13.21
CA THR A 33 13.65 -6.77 14.34
C THR A 33 12.96 -5.61 15.06
N ILE A 34 11.65 -5.72 15.33
CA ILE A 34 10.89 -4.76 16.13
C ILE A 34 10.46 -5.44 17.43
N ASN A 35 10.95 -4.92 18.56
CA ASN A 35 10.57 -5.37 19.89
C ASN A 35 9.40 -4.53 20.42
N ILE A 36 8.26 -5.17 20.69
CA ILE A 36 7.05 -4.52 21.20
C ILE A 36 6.92 -4.82 22.70
N THR A 37 7.06 -3.80 23.54
CA THR A 37 7.05 -3.93 25.00
C THR A 37 5.80 -3.31 25.59
N ASN A 38 5.06 -4.06 26.42
CA ASN A 38 3.98 -3.50 27.22
C ASN A 38 4.48 -3.01 28.58
N ARG A 39 4.49 -1.70 28.82
CA ARG A 39 4.75 -1.06 30.11
C ARG A 39 3.51 -0.49 30.78
N CYS A 40 2.32 -0.67 30.18
CA CYS A 40 1.08 -0.29 30.82
C CYS A 40 0.84 -1.14 32.08
N SER A 41 0.11 -0.60 33.04
CA SER A 41 -0.32 -1.34 34.24
C SER A 41 -1.37 -2.42 33.95
N TYR A 42 -1.90 -2.44 32.73
CA TYR A 42 -2.93 -3.36 32.24
C TYR A 42 -2.46 -4.20 31.06
N THR A 43 -3.21 -5.25 30.75
CA THR A 43 -2.95 -6.12 29.60
C THR A 43 -3.27 -5.39 28.30
N VAL A 44 -2.37 -5.51 27.31
CA VAL A 44 -2.52 -5.00 25.95
C VAL A 44 -2.45 -6.16 24.97
N TRP A 45 -3.16 -6.08 23.86
CA TRP A 45 -3.09 -7.04 22.76
C TRP A 45 -2.53 -6.34 21.52
N PRO A 46 -1.19 -6.25 21.38
CA PRO A 46 -0.60 -5.68 20.17
C PRO A 46 -1.02 -6.47 18.93
N ALA A 47 -1.11 -5.78 17.82
CA ALA A 47 -1.51 -6.36 16.55
C ALA A 47 -0.80 -5.70 15.37
N THR A 48 -0.67 -6.46 14.30
CA THR A 48 -0.25 -6.03 12.97
C THR A 48 -0.99 -6.86 11.91
N VAL A 49 -1.22 -6.30 10.74
CA VAL A 49 -1.90 -7.01 9.63
C VAL A 49 -0.94 -7.92 8.86
N GLN A 50 0.35 -7.55 8.79
CA GLN A 50 1.32 -8.17 7.88
C GLN A 50 1.69 -9.61 8.24
N VAL A 51 1.70 -9.94 9.54
CA VAL A 51 2.09 -11.29 10.03
C VAL A 51 0.86 -12.14 10.37
N GLY A 52 -0.34 -11.54 10.40
CA GLY A 52 -1.59 -12.26 10.70
C GLY A 52 -1.63 -12.89 12.08
N THR A 53 -0.80 -12.40 13.03
CA THR A 53 -0.73 -12.86 14.41
C THR A 53 -1.09 -11.72 15.37
N GLY A 54 -1.55 -12.06 16.55
CA GLY A 54 -1.79 -11.15 17.65
C GLY A 54 -1.39 -11.82 18.94
N GLU A 55 -0.78 -11.07 19.83
CA GLU A 55 -0.29 -11.53 21.11
C GLU A 55 -1.06 -10.90 22.25
N ARG A 56 -1.03 -11.54 23.42
CA ARG A 56 -1.55 -11.00 24.67
C ARG A 56 -0.37 -10.66 25.57
N LEU A 57 -0.09 -9.39 25.78
CA LEU A 57 1.01 -8.95 26.62
C LEU A 57 0.51 -8.42 27.97
N LYS A 58 0.87 -9.08 29.05
CA LYS A 58 0.76 -8.54 30.40
C LYS A 58 1.82 -7.43 30.59
N SER A 59 1.69 -6.65 31.65
CA SER A 59 2.69 -5.64 32.01
C SER A 59 4.10 -6.25 32.07
N GLY A 60 5.07 -5.62 31.44
CA GLY A 60 6.48 -6.03 31.36
C GLY A 60 6.81 -7.07 30.29
N GLN A 61 5.83 -7.65 29.60
CA GLN A 61 6.08 -8.63 28.53
C GLN A 61 6.47 -7.98 27.22
N VAL A 62 7.23 -8.72 26.40
CA VAL A 62 7.75 -8.30 25.10
C VAL A 62 7.30 -9.30 24.01
N TRP A 63 6.91 -8.77 22.88
CA TRP A 63 6.68 -9.52 21.64
C TRP A 63 7.66 -9.05 20.57
N THR A 64 8.37 -9.98 19.94
CA THR A 64 9.37 -9.69 18.91
C THR A 64 8.80 -10.00 17.53
N LEU A 65 8.92 -9.06 16.60
CA LEU A 65 8.53 -9.18 15.20
C LEU A 65 9.75 -9.08 14.30
N ASP A 66 9.91 -10.04 13.41
CA ASP A 66 10.91 -9.99 12.33
C ASP A 66 10.26 -9.39 11.07
N VAL A 67 10.78 -8.24 10.63
CA VAL A 67 10.31 -7.51 9.45
C VAL A 67 11.21 -7.86 8.27
N PRO A 68 10.67 -8.45 7.20
CA PRO A 68 11.44 -8.73 6.00
C PRO A 68 12.00 -7.45 5.37
N ALA A 69 13.22 -7.46 4.85
CA ALA A 69 13.90 -6.32 4.24
C ALA A 69 13.16 -5.66 3.05
N ASN A 70 12.12 -6.30 2.51
CA ASN A 70 11.30 -5.80 1.40
C ASN A 70 9.86 -5.49 1.81
N ALA A 71 9.60 -5.26 3.08
CA ALA A 71 8.27 -4.95 3.57
C ALA A 71 7.93 -3.48 3.30
N SER A 72 6.93 -3.23 2.48
CA SER A 72 6.61 -1.88 1.97
C SER A 72 5.93 -0.94 2.99
N SER A 73 5.26 -1.45 4.00
CA SER A 73 4.63 -0.66 5.07
C SER A 73 4.11 -1.58 6.17
N TRP A 74 4.41 -1.25 7.40
CA TRP A 74 3.94 -1.95 8.60
C TRP A 74 3.20 -0.98 9.50
N ARG A 75 2.06 -1.46 10.06
CA ARG A 75 1.32 -0.76 11.10
C ARG A 75 1.19 -1.66 12.32
N ILE A 76 1.67 -1.17 13.46
CA ILE A 76 1.60 -1.84 14.75
C ILE A 76 0.74 -0.97 15.67
N TRP A 77 -0.21 -1.58 16.37
CA TRP A 77 -1.07 -0.87 17.33
C TRP A 77 -1.39 -1.70 18.55
N ALA A 78 -1.82 -1.02 19.60
CA ALA A 78 -2.32 -1.64 20.82
C ALA A 78 -3.85 -1.78 20.78
N ARG A 79 -4.36 -2.93 21.24
CA ARG A 79 -5.79 -3.15 21.53
C ARG A 79 -5.96 -3.23 23.03
N THR A 80 -7.04 -2.66 23.57
CA THR A 80 -7.34 -2.67 25.00
C THR A 80 -8.73 -3.22 25.28
N GLY A 81 -8.95 -3.70 26.53
CA GLY A 81 -10.24 -4.22 26.96
C GLY A 81 -10.72 -5.43 26.14
N CYS A 82 -9.78 -6.27 25.69
CA CYS A 82 -10.14 -7.40 24.85
C CYS A 82 -10.59 -8.63 25.63
N SER A 83 -11.57 -9.36 25.08
CA SER A 83 -12.00 -10.67 25.52
C SER A 83 -12.05 -11.61 24.32
N PHE A 84 -11.17 -12.63 24.30
CA PHE A 84 -11.09 -13.64 23.25
C PHE A 84 -11.38 -15.03 23.80
N SER A 85 -12.13 -15.83 23.05
CA SER A 85 -12.35 -17.26 23.28
C SER A 85 -11.11 -18.08 22.89
N GLY A 86 -11.07 -19.35 23.25
CA GLY A 86 -9.95 -20.24 22.96
C GLY A 86 -9.64 -20.44 21.47
N ASN A 87 -10.59 -20.14 20.58
CA ASN A 87 -10.42 -20.15 19.12
C ASN A 87 -10.03 -18.79 18.52
N GLY A 88 -9.69 -17.80 19.37
CA GLY A 88 -9.21 -16.49 18.92
C GLY A 88 -10.30 -15.54 18.39
N ILE A 89 -11.58 -15.83 18.66
CA ILE A 89 -12.72 -14.96 18.32
C ILE A 89 -13.14 -14.20 19.58
N GLY A 90 -13.39 -12.89 19.45
CA GLY A 90 -13.77 -12.02 20.57
C GLY A 90 -13.96 -10.58 20.13
N SER A 91 -13.74 -9.64 21.05
CA SER A 91 -13.82 -8.19 20.77
C SER A 91 -12.88 -7.40 21.67
N CYS A 92 -12.54 -6.20 21.27
CA CYS A 92 -11.76 -5.25 22.05
C CYS A 92 -12.51 -3.92 22.19
N GLN A 93 -12.29 -3.23 23.30
CA GLN A 93 -12.85 -1.90 23.54
C GLN A 93 -12.26 -0.86 22.59
N THR A 94 -10.93 -0.88 22.35
CA THR A 94 -10.25 0.00 21.39
C THR A 94 -9.35 -0.79 20.46
N GLY A 95 -9.16 -0.30 19.24
CA GLY A 95 -8.28 -0.89 18.24
C GLY A 95 -8.74 -2.25 17.72
N ASP A 96 -10.02 -2.61 17.87
CA ASP A 96 -10.57 -3.90 17.43
C ASP A 96 -10.44 -4.09 15.92
N CYS A 97 -10.02 -5.28 15.49
CA CYS A 97 -9.82 -5.63 14.09
C CYS A 97 -10.80 -6.69 13.57
N GLY A 98 -12.10 -6.47 13.85
CA GLY A 98 -13.17 -7.36 13.41
C GLY A 98 -13.33 -8.61 14.27
N GLY A 99 -13.05 -8.51 15.57
CA GLY A 99 -13.28 -9.59 16.53
C GLY A 99 -12.30 -10.76 16.45
N ALA A 100 -11.16 -10.60 15.81
CA ALA A 100 -10.15 -11.65 15.68
C ALA A 100 -8.89 -11.34 16.51
N LEU A 101 -8.32 -12.34 17.17
CA LEU A 101 -7.03 -12.21 17.85
C LEU A 101 -5.92 -11.94 16.84
N ALA A 102 -5.91 -12.66 15.72
CA ALA A 102 -5.02 -12.46 14.58
C ALA A 102 -5.66 -11.50 13.57
N CYS A 103 -5.17 -10.26 13.49
CA CYS A 103 -5.78 -9.22 12.67
C CYS A 103 -5.52 -9.42 11.18
N LYS A 104 -6.57 -9.33 10.37
CA LYS A 104 -6.52 -9.28 8.90
C LYS A 104 -6.84 -7.88 8.35
N ILE A 105 -7.38 -7.02 9.18
CA ILE A 105 -7.73 -5.62 8.89
C ILE A 105 -7.14 -4.73 9.98
N LEU A 106 -7.04 -3.44 9.72
CA LEU A 106 -6.57 -2.45 10.69
C LEU A 106 -7.53 -2.33 11.88
N GLY A 107 -6.98 -1.90 13.02
CA GLY A 107 -7.77 -1.60 14.21
C GLY A 107 -8.73 -0.45 13.97
N LYS A 108 -9.95 -0.54 14.53
CA LYS A 108 -10.94 0.54 14.46
C LYS A 108 -10.51 1.72 15.35
N PRO A 109 -10.77 2.96 14.93
CA PRO A 109 -10.58 4.14 15.79
C PRO A 109 -11.38 4.05 17.11
N PRO A 110 -10.87 4.69 18.21
CA PRO A 110 -9.59 5.40 18.27
C PRO A 110 -8.40 4.43 18.40
N THR A 111 -7.34 4.70 17.64
CA THR A 111 -6.16 3.81 17.60
C THR A 111 -4.89 4.60 17.35
N THR A 112 -3.88 4.45 18.23
CA THR A 112 -2.53 4.93 18.02
C THR A 112 -1.75 3.91 17.19
N PHE A 113 -1.17 4.33 16.06
CA PHE A 113 -0.35 3.48 15.19
C PHE A 113 1.14 3.84 15.29
N ALA A 114 1.99 2.82 15.38
CA ALA A 114 3.38 2.90 14.95
C ALA A 114 3.45 2.46 13.49
N GLU A 115 3.87 3.36 12.61
CA GLU A 115 4.02 3.11 11.17
C GLU A 115 5.49 2.97 10.81
N PHE A 116 5.83 1.92 10.06
CA PHE A 116 7.19 1.58 9.70
C PHE A 116 7.27 1.17 8.22
N MET A 117 8.24 1.70 7.50
CA MET A 117 8.53 1.36 6.11
C MET A 117 10.00 1.05 5.94
N THR A 118 10.32 -0.13 5.42
CA THR A 118 11.68 -0.49 5.04
C THR A 118 12.04 0.11 3.69
N GLY A 119 13.21 0.71 3.61
CA GLY A 119 13.80 1.21 2.37
C GLY A 119 15.09 0.46 1.99
N SER A 120 15.61 0.74 0.81
CA SER A 120 16.87 0.12 0.36
C SER A 120 18.11 0.74 1.04
N THR A 121 18.04 1.99 1.45
CA THR A 121 19.12 2.73 2.11
C THR A 121 18.73 3.30 3.46
N GLN A 122 17.46 3.61 3.64
CA GLN A 122 16.92 4.17 4.88
C GLN A 122 15.54 3.58 5.16
N ASP A 123 15.29 3.25 6.43
CA ASP A 123 13.99 2.94 6.97
C ASP A 123 13.32 4.22 7.45
N SER A 124 12.00 4.35 7.28
CA SER A 124 11.23 5.47 7.81
C SER A 124 10.17 4.98 8.79
N PHE A 125 9.96 5.75 9.87
CA PHE A 125 9.03 5.38 10.93
C PHE A 125 8.42 6.59 11.61
N GLU A 126 7.18 6.43 12.08
CA GLU A 126 6.42 7.50 12.73
C GLU A 126 5.38 6.94 13.70
N ILE A 127 4.85 7.80 14.59
CA ILE A 127 3.63 7.52 15.36
C ILE A 127 2.51 8.33 14.73
N SER A 128 1.42 7.67 14.38
CA SER A 128 0.24 8.30 13.77
C SER A 128 -0.92 8.33 14.75
N LEU A 129 -1.53 9.52 14.91
CA LEU A 129 -2.76 9.79 15.64
C LEU A 129 -3.90 10.20 14.71
N LEU A 130 -3.79 9.95 13.41
CA LEU A 130 -4.85 10.25 12.45
C LEU A 130 -6.14 9.50 12.77
N ASP A 131 -6.01 8.26 13.24
CA ASP A 131 -7.14 7.43 13.67
C ASP A 131 -7.45 7.58 15.17
N GLY A 132 -7.01 8.69 15.79
CA GLY A 132 -7.20 8.97 17.21
C GLY A 132 -6.13 8.39 18.12
N PHE A 133 -6.42 8.38 19.41
CA PHE A 133 -5.50 7.96 20.46
C PHE A 133 -6.17 6.98 21.42
N ASN A 134 -5.50 5.87 21.73
CA ASN A 134 -5.96 4.92 22.74
C ASN A 134 -4.88 4.52 23.77
N VAL A 135 -3.60 4.43 23.36
CA VAL A 135 -2.49 4.02 24.25
C VAL A 135 -1.27 4.90 24.00
N PRO A 136 -0.64 5.45 25.05
CA PRO A 136 0.65 6.15 24.92
C PRO A 136 1.71 5.24 24.30
N MET A 137 2.58 5.79 23.43
CA MET A 137 3.53 4.99 22.65
C MET A 137 4.84 5.74 22.42
N ASP A 138 5.96 5.00 22.48
CA ASP A 138 7.26 5.41 21.93
C ASP A 138 7.65 4.46 20.80
N PHE A 139 8.28 5.00 19.76
CA PHE A 139 8.86 4.20 18.68
C PHE A 139 10.30 4.67 18.43
N LEU A 140 11.26 3.89 18.92
CA LEU A 140 12.66 4.28 18.97
C LEU A 140 13.55 3.26 18.26
N PRO A 141 14.62 3.69 17.55
CA PRO A 141 15.65 2.79 17.07
C PRO A 141 16.45 2.22 18.24
N VAL A 142 16.92 0.98 18.10
CA VAL A 142 17.83 0.33 19.06
C VAL A 142 19.27 0.62 18.61
N PRO A 143 20.06 1.43 19.34
CA PRO A 143 21.40 1.80 18.91
C PRO A 143 22.33 0.58 18.85
N VAL A 144 23.03 0.40 17.76
CA VAL A 144 24.15 -0.54 17.66
C VAL A 144 25.38 0.11 18.33
N LYS A 145 26.11 -0.63 19.15
CA LYS A 145 27.32 -0.13 19.83
C LYS A 145 28.33 0.35 18.81
N GLY A 146 28.53 1.66 18.71
CA GLY A 146 29.55 2.30 17.86
C GLY A 146 29.03 3.26 16.78
N GLU A 147 27.74 3.30 16.50
CA GLU A 147 27.15 4.25 15.55
C GLU A 147 26.22 5.24 16.26
N ASN A 148 26.58 6.53 16.19
CA ASN A 148 25.84 7.62 16.83
C ASN A 148 24.77 8.27 15.93
N GLU A 149 24.51 7.76 14.73
CA GLU A 149 23.74 8.50 13.73
C GLU A 149 22.22 8.38 13.86
N CYS A 150 21.69 7.35 14.53
CA CYS A 150 20.25 7.19 14.69
C CYS A 150 19.88 6.73 16.10
N SER A 151 19.56 7.69 16.97
CA SER A 151 19.18 7.43 18.38
C SER A 151 17.85 8.07 18.77
N LYS A 152 17.20 8.82 17.87
CA LYS A 152 15.96 9.56 18.12
C LYS A 152 14.80 8.94 17.35
N GLY A 153 13.62 8.99 17.93
CA GLY A 153 12.38 8.54 17.30
C GLY A 153 11.16 9.23 17.92
N PRO A 154 9.98 9.06 17.33
CA PRO A 154 8.76 9.72 17.78
C PRO A 154 8.33 9.21 19.16
N ARG A 155 7.82 10.11 19.98
CA ARG A 155 7.33 9.85 21.33
C ARG A 155 5.98 10.50 21.56
N CYS A 156 5.02 9.70 22.05
CA CYS A 156 3.71 10.15 22.48
C CYS A 156 3.40 9.53 23.85
N ALA A 157 4.09 10.02 24.91
CA ALA A 157 3.97 9.52 26.27
C ALA A 157 2.83 10.16 27.07
N ALA A 158 2.15 11.16 26.52
CA ALA A 158 1.10 11.90 27.20
C ALA A 158 -0.15 11.04 27.43
N ASP A 159 -0.83 11.23 28.55
CA ASP A 159 -2.14 10.66 28.80
C ASP A 159 -3.22 11.55 28.14
N ILE A 160 -3.42 11.33 26.85
CA ILE A 160 -4.42 12.05 26.06
C ILE A 160 -5.85 11.65 26.47
N THR A 161 -6.05 10.39 26.87
CA THR A 161 -7.40 9.90 27.22
C THR A 161 -8.01 10.66 28.40
N SER A 162 -7.20 10.97 29.42
CA SER A 162 -7.68 11.72 30.60
C SER A 162 -7.97 13.19 30.31
N GLN A 163 -7.30 13.78 29.32
CA GLN A 163 -7.39 15.20 28.93
C GLN A 163 -8.22 15.40 27.64
N CYS A 164 -8.82 14.33 27.14
CA CYS A 164 -9.60 14.36 25.90
C CYS A 164 -10.83 15.28 26.06
N PRO A 165 -11.04 16.23 25.15
CA PRO A 165 -12.28 17.01 25.07
C PRO A 165 -13.51 16.11 24.99
N GLU A 166 -14.57 16.46 25.72
CA GLU A 166 -15.76 15.61 25.85
C GLU A 166 -16.44 15.32 24.48
N GLU A 167 -16.31 16.23 23.51
CA GLU A 167 -16.91 16.12 22.19
C GLU A 167 -16.27 15.02 21.32
N ILE A 168 -15.02 14.67 21.60
CA ILE A 168 -14.26 13.64 20.85
C ILE A 168 -13.86 12.47 21.73
N LYS A 169 -14.27 12.47 22.99
CA LYS A 169 -13.98 11.43 23.96
C LYS A 169 -14.85 10.20 23.74
N VAL A 170 -14.23 9.05 23.75
CA VAL A 170 -14.91 7.76 23.64
C VAL A 170 -14.38 6.79 24.70
N PRO A 171 -15.10 5.71 25.04
CA PRO A 171 -14.63 4.74 26.01
C PRO A 171 -13.25 4.18 25.66
N GLY A 172 -12.25 4.48 26.50
CA GLY A 172 -10.88 3.99 26.37
C GLY A 172 -9.99 4.77 25.38
N GLY A 173 -10.44 5.92 24.84
CA GLY A 173 -9.63 6.69 23.91
C GLY A 173 -10.18 8.07 23.56
N CYS A 174 -9.55 8.69 22.58
CA CYS A 174 -9.84 10.03 22.09
C CYS A 174 -9.85 10.02 20.55
N ASN A 175 -10.99 10.29 19.91
CA ASN A 175 -11.10 10.33 18.46
C ASN A 175 -10.38 11.56 17.89
N ASN A 176 -9.71 11.39 16.76
CA ASN A 176 -9.27 12.52 15.96
C ASN A 176 -10.29 12.76 14.84
N THR A 177 -10.91 13.94 14.83
CA THR A 177 -11.90 14.33 13.82
C THR A 177 -11.26 14.88 12.55
N CYS A 178 -9.93 14.96 12.52
CA CYS A 178 -9.16 15.48 11.38
C CYS A 178 -8.95 14.39 10.33
N THR A 179 -9.99 14.09 9.55
CA THR A 179 -9.97 13.00 8.54
C THR A 179 -9.86 13.49 7.09
N GLY A 180 -9.54 14.78 6.84
CA GLY A 180 -9.46 15.34 5.49
C GLY A 180 -8.51 16.52 5.37
N THR A 181 -7.98 16.76 4.17
CA THR A 181 -7.25 17.98 3.80
C THR A 181 -8.25 19.13 3.69
N GLY A 182 -8.30 19.95 4.70
CA GLY A 182 -9.10 21.15 4.75
C GLY A 182 -9.24 21.58 6.21
N SER A 183 -8.75 22.75 6.55
CA SER A 183 -8.60 23.24 7.92
C SER A 183 -9.93 23.44 8.68
N SER A 184 -11.08 23.30 8.05
CA SER A 184 -12.40 23.59 8.63
C SER A 184 -12.92 22.53 9.60
N ASN A 185 -12.46 21.28 9.53
CA ASN A 185 -12.91 20.18 10.40
C ASN A 185 -11.86 19.67 11.38
N CYS A 186 -10.67 20.27 11.42
CA CYS A 186 -9.57 19.88 12.31
C CYS A 186 -9.56 20.68 13.64
N THR A 187 -10.71 20.91 14.23
CA THR A 187 -10.86 21.74 15.44
C THR A 187 -9.98 21.30 16.60
N TYR A 188 -9.70 20.00 16.69
CA TYR A 188 -8.92 19.40 17.79
C TYR A 188 -7.50 18.97 17.39
N SER A 189 -7.04 19.22 16.17
CA SER A 189 -5.69 18.84 15.73
C SER A 189 -4.58 19.48 16.55
N GLY A 190 -4.76 20.76 16.89
CA GLY A 190 -3.86 21.49 17.78
C GLY A 190 -3.81 20.93 19.20
N PHE A 191 -4.84 20.23 19.68
CA PHE A 191 -4.83 19.50 20.95
C PHE A 191 -3.88 18.30 20.86
N PHE A 192 -4.04 17.41 19.87
CA PHE A 192 -3.16 16.26 19.69
C PHE A 192 -1.71 16.67 19.46
N LYS A 193 -1.46 17.71 18.66
CA LYS A 193 -0.11 18.20 18.37
C LYS A 193 0.59 18.80 19.60
N ARG A 194 -0.14 19.49 20.48
CA ARG A 194 0.41 19.95 21.76
C ARG A 194 0.75 18.80 22.70
N MET A 195 -0.08 17.75 22.72
CA MET A 195 0.12 16.60 23.60
C MET A 195 1.26 15.70 23.12
N CYS A 196 1.38 15.52 21.81
CA CYS A 196 2.37 14.66 21.15
C CYS A 196 2.99 15.38 19.93
N PRO A 197 3.97 16.29 20.17
CA PRO A 197 4.59 17.09 19.11
C PRO A 197 5.28 16.24 18.01
N ASP A 198 5.80 15.09 18.38
CA ASP A 198 6.52 14.17 17.48
C ASP A 198 5.60 13.25 16.69
N ALA A 199 4.30 13.25 16.99
CA ALA A 199 3.34 12.39 16.29
C ALA A 199 2.74 13.08 15.06
N HIS A 200 2.35 12.25 14.08
CA HIS A 200 1.58 12.62 12.91
C HIS A 200 0.12 12.80 13.32
N THR A 201 -0.35 14.03 13.36
CA THR A 201 -1.69 14.40 13.87
C THR A 201 -2.61 15.00 12.82
N LEU A 202 -2.02 15.47 11.71
CA LEU A 202 -2.67 16.04 10.54
C LEU A 202 -2.22 15.29 9.29
N PRO A 203 -3.07 15.13 8.27
CA PRO A 203 -2.67 14.50 6.99
C PRO A 203 -1.45 15.16 6.30
N GLU A 204 -1.18 16.43 6.61
CA GLU A 204 -0.10 17.24 6.04
C GLU A 204 1.18 17.23 6.88
N ASP A 205 1.17 16.58 8.06
CA ASP A 205 2.33 16.48 8.92
C ASP A 205 3.46 15.69 8.24
N SER A 206 4.67 16.25 8.26
CA SER A 206 5.88 15.64 7.71
C SER A 206 6.77 15.00 8.77
N ALA A 207 6.23 14.70 9.93
CA ALA A 207 6.96 14.21 11.11
C ALA A 207 7.44 12.76 10.97
N LYS A 208 8.23 12.46 9.92
CA LYS A 208 8.85 11.15 9.72
C LYS A 208 10.29 11.15 10.21
N TYR A 209 10.61 10.10 10.97
CA TYR A 209 11.97 9.79 11.36
C TYR A 209 12.57 8.81 10.37
N ALA A 210 13.86 8.93 10.08
CA ALA A 210 14.57 8.03 9.18
C ALA A 210 15.87 7.56 9.81
N CYS A 211 16.17 6.26 9.66
CA CYS A 211 17.41 5.63 10.09
C CYS A 211 18.02 4.83 8.93
N PRO A 212 19.31 4.49 8.95
CA PRO A 212 19.90 3.56 8.00
C PRO A 212 19.13 2.24 7.96
N ALA A 213 18.99 1.65 6.78
CA ALA A 213 18.28 0.40 6.59
C ALA A 213 18.93 -0.76 7.39
N GLY A 214 18.09 -1.65 7.93
CA GLY A 214 18.53 -2.83 8.67
C GLY A 214 18.78 -2.61 10.16
N MET A 215 18.40 -1.45 10.70
CA MET A 215 18.41 -1.22 12.15
C MET A 215 17.26 -1.94 12.85
N ASN A 216 17.46 -2.26 14.12
CA ASN A 216 16.41 -2.79 14.99
C ASN A 216 15.66 -1.67 15.70
N TYR A 217 14.39 -1.91 16.03
CA TYR A 217 13.52 -0.90 16.63
C TYR A 217 12.79 -1.44 17.87
N GLN A 218 12.34 -0.52 18.71
CA GLN A 218 11.52 -0.81 19.86
C GLN A 218 10.26 0.05 19.87
N VAL A 219 9.10 -0.58 19.96
CA VAL A 219 7.81 0.04 20.25
C VAL A 219 7.49 -0.21 21.72
N THR A 220 7.25 0.85 22.48
CA THR A 220 6.91 0.75 23.91
C THR A 220 5.53 1.34 24.15
N PHE A 221 4.59 0.54 24.61
CA PHE A 221 3.30 1.02 25.10
C PHE A 221 3.41 1.53 26.53
N CYS A 222 2.81 2.67 26.83
CA CYS A 222 2.89 3.39 28.11
C CYS A 222 4.34 3.64 28.56
N PRO A 223 5.15 4.34 27.77
CA PRO A 223 6.50 4.67 28.16
C PRO A 223 6.50 5.60 29.38
N PRO A 224 7.58 5.59 30.21
CA PRO A 224 7.67 6.48 31.34
C PRO A 224 7.69 7.95 30.90
N ILE A 225 6.91 8.79 31.57
CA ILE A 225 6.93 10.24 31.38
C ILE A 225 8.23 10.75 31.98
N ASN A 226 9.24 11.05 31.19
CA ASN A 226 10.42 11.77 31.63
C ASN A 226 10.02 13.23 31.86
N LEU A 227 9.80 13.59 33.11
CA LEU A 227 9.70 14.99 33.58
C LEU A 227 11.08 15.65 33.51
N ALA A 228 11.57 15.93 32.33
CA ALA A 228 12.74 16.75 32.10
C ALA A 228 12.47 17.66 30.90
N ILE A 229 12.52 18.98 31.27
CA ILE A 229 12.58 20.16 30.40
C ILE A 229 11.23 20.88 30.19
N SER A 230 10.97 21.74 31.17
CA SER A 230 10.39 23.06 30.92
C SER A 230 11.52 24.09 30.99
N PRO A 231 11.72 24.97 29.99
CA PRO A 231 12.71 26.03 30.09
C PRO A 231 12.05 27.31 30.59
N ALA A 232 12.67 27.88 31.59
CA ALA A 232 12.75 29.28 31.96
C ALA A 232 12.44 29.59 33.43
N ALA A 233 13.51 29.79 34.20
CA ALA A 233 13.74 30.99 34.99
C ALA A 233 15.13 30.95 35.64
N MET A 234 16.00 31.78 35.13
CA MET A 234 17.12 32.56 35.72
C MET A 234 17.69 32.24 37.10
N SER A 235 18.99 32.07 37.03
CA SER A 235 20.12 32.14 37.99
C SER A 235 20.00 33.17 39.14
N PRO A 236 20.98 33.35 40.05
CA PRO A 236 22.31 32.75 40.20
C PRO A 236 22.78 32.47 41.67
N PRO A 237 24.12 32.36 41.91
CA PRO A 237 24.74 31.45 42.87
C PRO A 237 25.09 32.11 44.23
N PRO A 238 25.72 31.52 45.23
CA PRO A 238 27.15 31.24 45.25
C PRO A 238 27.68 30.07 46.12
N THR A 239 28.89 29.68 45.84
CA THR A 239 30.03 29.09 46.55
C THR A 239 30.21 29.42 48.06
N PRO A 240 31.23 28.91 48.78
CA PRO A 240 31.95 27.62 48.84
C PRO A 240 32.19 27.11 50.28
N THR A 241 32.89 26.00 50.52
CA THR A 241 33.89 25.69 51.54
C THR A 241 34.14 24.19 51.64
N LEU A 242 35.25 23.67 51.32
CA LEU A 242 36.59 23.58 51.96
C LEU A 242 36.71 22.47 53.00
N GLU A 243 37.74 21.64 52.73
CA GLU A 243 38.57 20.86 53.66
C GLU A 243 38.03 19.52 54.14
N THR A 244 38.75 18.42 54.18
CA THR A 244 40.19 18.21 54.49
C THR A 244 40.57 16.77 54.12
N THR A 245 41.77 16.60 53.61
CA THR A 245 42.55 15.35 53.60
C THR A 245 43.13 15.10 55.06
N PRO A 246 43.55 13.86 55.37
CA PRO A 246 44.97 13.60 55.23
C PRO A 246 45.34 12.16 54.79
N SER A 247 46.51 12.16 54.17
CA SER A 247 47.40 11.07 53.88
C SER A 247 47.85 10.23 55.08
N LEU A 248 48.29 8.99 54.83
CA LEU A 248 49.58 8.44 55.21
C LEU A 248 49.87 7.04 54.66
N SER A 249 50.91 6.99 53.88
CA SER A 249 52.16 6.22 53.94
C SER A 249 52.13 4.75 53.50
N SER A 250 52.87 4.53 52.45
CA SER A 250 53.55 3.24 52.09
C SER A 250 54.74 3.00 53.02
N PRO A 251 55.24 1.78 53.23
CA PRO A 251 56.40 1.26 52.56
C PRO A 251 56.45 -0.30 52.46
N PRO A 252 57.58 -0.95 52.10
CA PRO A 252 58.16 -1.10 50.76
C PRO A 252 58.32 -2.57 50.30
N LEU A 253 58.76 -2.71 49.09
CA LEU A 253 59.24 -3.84 48.29
C LEU A 253 60.00 -4.96 49.00
N ALA A 254 59.70 -6.21 48.54
CA ALA A 254 60.74 -7.24 48.33
C ALA A 254 60.34 -8.17 47.17
N PRO A 255 61.28 -8.64 46.34
CA PRO A 255 61.02 -9.28 45.08
C PRO A 255 60.97 -10.82 45.21
N ILE A 256 59.95 -11.44 44.62
CA ILE A 256 59.97 -12.91 44.50
C ILE A 256 59.79 -13.29 43.04
N GLY A 257 60.78 -14.05 42.60
CA GLY A 257 61.12 -14.53 41.31
C GLY A 257 60.01 -15.06 40.42
N SER A 258 60.18 -14.65 39.19
CA SER A 258 59.53 -15.22 38.03
C SER A 258 59.91 -16.68 37.83
N ARG A 259 59.01 -17.60 38.18
CA ARG A 259 59.04 -18.97 37.58
C ARG A 259 58.09 -19.02 36.40
N ARG A 260 58.61 -18.76 35.24
CA ARG A 260 58.02 -19.07 33.95
C ARG A 260 57.92 -20.58 33.79
N THR A 261 56.84 -21.19 34.23
CA THR A 261 56.50 -22.56 33.78
C THR A 261 55.95 -22.48 32.36
N LYS A 262 56.81 -22.74 31.37
CA LYS A 262 56.42 -23.13 30.01
C LYS A 262 55.61 -24.43 30.13
N ARG A 263 54.28 -24.30 30.19
CA ARG A 263 53.41 -25.44 29.90
C ARG A 263 53.63 -25.83 28.42
N ARG A 264 54.39 -26.88 28.16
CA ARG A 264 54.40 -27.58 26.91
C ARG A 264 52.98 -28.11 26.68
N VAL A 265 52.16 -27.37 25.92
CA VAL A 265 50.92 -27.89 25.37
C VAL A 265 51.35 -29.04 24.48
N THR A 266 51.07 -30.26 24.93
CA THR A 266 51.50 -31.47 24.23
C THR A 266 50.88 -31.48 22.82
N SER A 267 51.65 -31.78 21.80
CA SER A 267 51.27 -31.89 20.39
C SER A 267 49.93 -32.63 20.16
N ARG A 268 49.57 -33.52 21.08
CA ARG A 268 48.29 -34.24 21.07
C ARG A 268 47.07 -33.35 21.32
N VAL A 269 47.14 -32.34 22.19
CA VAL A 269 46.03 -31.44 22.47
C VAL A 269 45.77 -30.52 21.26
N ILE A 270 46.83 -30.05 20.60
CA ILE A 270 46.70 -29.23 19.37
C ILE A 270 46.10 -30.09 18.25
N ALA A 271 46.51 -31.33 18.09
CA ALA A 271 45.94 -32.22 17.08
C ALA A 271 44.45 -32.54 17.32
N ILE A 272 44.05 -32.73 18.58
CA ILE A 272 42.63 -32.96 18.94
C ILE A 272 41.81 -31.71 18.66
N LEU A 273 42.26 -30.50 19.06
CA LEU A 273 41.56 -29.23 18.78
C LEU A 273 41.45 -28.98 17.27
N ALA A 274 42.49 -29.20 16.50
CA ALA A 274 42.45 -29.07 15.04
C ALA A 274 41.46 -30.05 14.38
N SER A 275 41.39 -31.31 14.87
CA SER A 275 40.44 -32.32 14.40
C SER A 275 38.99 -31.92 14.73
N VAL A 276 38.71 -31.43 15.95
CA VAL A 276 37.37 -30.95 16.34
C VAL A 276 36.95 -29.73 15.51
N CYS A 277 37.84 -28.77 15.32
CA CYS A 277 37.56 -27.58 14.48
C CYS A 277 37.29 -27.99 13.02
N SER A 278 38.08 -28.92 12.47
CA SER A 278 37.86 -29.45 11.11
C SER A 278 36.50 -30.15 10.98
N PHE A 279 36.13 -30.98 11.98
CA PHE A 279 34.82 -31.64 11.98
C PHE A 279 33.64 -30.65 12.06
N ILE A 280 33.75 -29.60 12.89
CA ILE A 280 32.75 -28.55 12.98
C ILE A 280 32.64 -27.81 11.63
N LEU A 281 33.75 -27.46 11.00
CA LEU A 281 33.74 -26.79 9.69
C LEU A 281 33.10 -27.64 8.59
N VAL A 282 33.42 -28.92 8.54
CA VAL A 282 32.84 -29.88 7.57
C VAL A 282 31.34 -30.05 7.83
N SER A 283 30.92 -30.13 9.09
CA SER A 283 29.51 -30.22 9.48
C SER A 283 28.75 -28.97 9.10
N MET A 284 29.30 -27.77 9.35
CA MET A 284 28.69 -26.48 8.93
C MET A 284 28.59 -26.38 7.40
N LEU A 285 29.63 -26.76 6.66
CA LEU A 285 29.60 -26.80 5.20
C LEU A 285 28.52 -27.75 4.67
N PHE A 286 28.40 -28.92 5.31
CA PHE A 286 27.36 -29.87 4.93
C PHE A 286 25.96 -29.36 5.22
N THR A 287 25.72 -28.72 6.38
CA THR A 287 24.42 -28.13 6.71
C THR A 287 24.07 -26.95 5.78
N ILE A 288 25.05 -26.12 5.45
CA ILE A 288 24.85 -24.98 4.50
C ILE A 288 24.54 -25.51 3.09
N THR A 289 25.32 -26.52 2.60
CA THR A 289 25.06 -27.12 1.28
C THR A 289 23.71 -27.82 1.24
N PHE A 290 23.37 -28.58 2.29
CA PHE A 290 22.05 -29.20 2.42
C PHE A 290 20.93 -28.17 2.41
N TYR A 291 21.06 -27.07 3.18
CA TYR A 291 20.09 -25.96 3.20
C TYR A 291 19.96 -25.32 1.82
N ILE A 292 21.06 -25.04 1.13
CA ILE A 292 21.04 -24.47 -0.22
C ILE A 292 20.37 -25.45 -1.21
N CYS A 293 20.68 -26.74 -1.12
CA CYS A 293 20.07 -27.75 -1.99
C CYS A 293 18.56 -27.89 -1.74
N THR A 294 18.13 -27.91 -0.48
CA THR A 294 16.69 -27.98 -0.14
C THR A 294 15.94 -26.72 -0.57
N ARG A 295 16.53 -25.54 -0.36
CA ARG A 295 15.98 -24.27 -0.86
C ARG A 295 15.87 -24.27 -2.39
N ARG A 296 16.90 -24.69 -3.11
CA ARG A 296 16.88 -24.80 -4.58
C ARG A 296 15.84 -25.81 -5.06
N ALA A 297 15.71 -26.96 -4.38
CA ALA A 297 14.68 -27.95 -4.70
C ALA A 297 13.26 -27.40 -4.49
N GLN A 298 13.02 -26.69 -3.37
CA GLN A 298 11.74 -26.03 -3.11
C GLN A 298 11.41 -24.91 -4.12
N TRP A 299 12.43 -24.17 -4.57
CA TRP A 299 12.25 -23.16 -5.62
C TRP A 299 11.87 -23.81 -6.96
N LYS A 300 12.59 -24.88 -7.33
CA LYS A 300 12.32 -25.59 -8.57
C LYS A 300 10.95 -26.29 -8.56
N HIS A 301 10.54 -26.83 -7.40
CA HIS A 301 9.19 -27.42 -7.25
C HIS A 301 8.10 -26.36 -7.40
N ARG A 302 8.28 -25.20 -6.79
CA ARG A 302 7.35 -24.07 -6.91
C ARG A 302 7.27 -23.49 -8.32
N GLU A 303 8.41 -23.44 -9.05
CA GLU A 303 8.42 -23.06 -10.47
C GLU A 303 7.68 -24.07 -11.35
N MET A 304 7.78 -25.36 -11.04
CA MET A 304 7.07 -26.42 -11.79
C MET A 304 5.55 -26.39 -11.51
N GLU A 305 5.14 -26.20 -10.25
CA GLU A 305 3.73 -26.05 -9.89
C GLU A 305 3.09 -24.85 -10.59
N GLU A 306 3.82 -23.71 -10.66
CA GLU A 306 3.38 -22.53 -11.39
C GLU A 306 3.31 -22.75 -12.90
N GLU A 307 4.25 -23.52 -13.47
CA GLU A 307 4.20 -23.87 -14.90
C GLU A 307 3.04 -24.82 -15.21
N GLU A 308 2.68 -25.70 -14.29
CA GLU A 308 1.57 -26.64 -14.41
C GLU A 308 0.22 -25.91 -14.29
N GLU A 309 0.08 -24.98 -13.36
CA GLU A 309 -1.11 -24.10 -13.20
C GLU A 309 -1.43 -23.34 -14.50
N PHE A 310 -0.39 -22.88 -15.24
CA PHE A 310 -0.57 -22.20 -16.52
C PHE A 310 -0.76 -23.15 -17.72
N ARG A 311 -0.52 -24.46 -17.56
CA ARG A 311 -0.77 -25.47 -18.62
C ARG A 311 -2.22 -25.93 -18.69
N GLU A 312 -2.92 -25.92 -17.57
CA GLU A 312 -4.32 -26.41 -17.49
C GLU A 312 -5.35 -25.43 -18.01
N LEU A 313 -4.97 -24.19 -18.31
CA LEU A 313 -5.87 -23.18 -18.89
C LEU A 313 -6.23 -23.57 -20.33
N GLN A 314 -7.35 -24.24 -20.54
CA GLN A 314 -7.89 -24.52 -21.87
C GLN A 314 -8.28 -23.23 -22.59
N GLY A 315 -7.80 -23.01 -23.82
CA GLY A 315 -8.05 -21.81 -24.60
C GLY A 315 -7.12 -20.63 -24.29
N THR A 316 -5.93 -20.91 -23.78
CA THR A 316 -4.96 -19.92 -23.28
C THR A 316 -4.39 -19.01 -24.35
N PRO A 317 -4.07 -17.75 -23.95
CA PRO A 317 -3.24 -16.85 -24.76
C PRO A 317 -1.88 -17.48 -25.08
N MET A 318 -1.26 -17.06 -26.20
CA MET A 318 0.02 -17.58 -26.66
C MET A 318 1.12 -17.41 -25.61
N ARG A 319 1.95 -18.45 -25.41
CA ARG A 319 3.11 -18.36 -24.52
C ARG A 319 4.34 -17.91 -25.30
N PHE A 320 4.91 -16.79 -24.89
CA PHE A 320 6.14 -16.23 -25.43
C PHE A 320 7.35 -16.52 -24.54
N THR A 321 8.53 -16.67 -25.15
CA THR A 321 9.79 -16.62 -24.43
C THR A 321 10.22 -15.15 -24.18
N PHE A 322 10.99 -14.91 -23.13
CA PHE A 322 11.54 -13.58 -22.88
C PHE A 322 12.40 -13.07 -24.05
N GLN A 323 13.14 -13.98 -24.68
CA GLN A 323 13.98 -13.67 -25.84
C GLN A 323 13.14 -13.20 -27.03
N GLN A 324 12.01 -13.87 -27.33
CA GLN A 324 11.09 -13.45 -28.40
C GLN A 324 10.54 -12.05 -28.15
N LEU A 325 10.08 -11.75 -26.93
CA LEU A 325 9.55 -10.42 -26.61
C LEU A 325 10.64 -9.34 -26.59
N LYS A 326 11.85 -9.68 -26.16
CA LYS A 326 12.98 -8.77 -26.23
C LYS A 326 13.35 -8.40 -27.66
N LEU A 327 13.27 -9.35 -28.60
CA LEU A 327 13.48 -9.08 -30.03
C LEU A 327 12.30 -8.30 -30.62
N ALA A 328 11.06 -8.72 -30.34
CA ALA A 328 9.85 -8.08 -30.85
C ALA A 328 9.73 -6.61 -30.43
N THR A 329 10.31 -6.22 -29.29
CA THR A 329 10.30 -4.85 -28.75
C THR A 329 11.60 -4.09 -29.01
N GLU A 330 12.47 -4.59 -29.87
CA GLU A 330 13.80 -3.99 -30.12
C GLU A 330 14.56 -3.69 -28.83
N GLN A 331 14.63 -4.68 -27.94
CA GLN A 331 15.22 -4.57 -26.60
C GLN A 331 14.50 -3.57 -25.66
N PHE A 332 13.18 -3.45 -25.81
CA PHE A 332 12.33 -2.52 -25.05
C PHE A 332 12.67 -1.04 -25.32
N ALA A 333 12.93 -0.70 -26.59
CA ALA A 333 13.36 0.64 -26.98
C ALA A 333 12.19 1.65 -26.98
N ASP A 334 11.04 1.31 -27.58
CA ASP A 334 9.89 2.22 -27.70
C ASP A 334 8.93 2.07 -26.51
N LYS A 335 9.06 2.97 -25.54
CA LYS A 335 8.26 2.98 -24.30
C LYS A 335 6.96 3.76 -24.49
N LEU A 336 5.83 3.08 -24.47
CA LEU A 336 4.48 3.66 -24.60
C LEU A 336 4.01 4.33 -23.31
N GLY A 337 4.39 3.79 -22.15
CA GLY A 337 3.99 4.31 -20.85
C GLY A 337 4.66 3.60 -19.68
N GLU A 338 4.51 4.20 -18.49
CA GLU A 338 4.95 3.64 -17.22
C GLU A 338 3.90 3.91 -16.15
N GLY A 339 3.63 2.94 -15.30
CA GLY A 339 2.66 3.03 -14.23
C GLY A 339 3.07 2.26 -12.98
N GLY A 340 2.19 2.23 -11.99
CA GLY A 340 2.40 1.50 -10.73
C GLY A 340 2.67 0.01 -10.90
N PHE A 341 2.25 -0.57 -12.03
CA PHE A 341 2.32 -1.99 -12.34
C PHE A 341 3.48 -2.37 -13.27
N GLY A 342 4.24 -1.42 -13.80
CA GLY A 342 5.38 -1.66 -14.69
C GLY A 342 5.42 -0.74 -15.89
N SER A 343 6.22 -1.13 -16.89
CA SER A 343 6.43 -0.36 -18.12
C SER A 343 5.83 -1.08 -19.33
N VAL A 344 5.21 -0.33 -20.25
CA VAL A 344 4.61 -0.84 -21.49
C VAL A 344 5.45 -0.39 -22.67
N PHE A 345 5.77 -1.32 -23.58
CA PHE A 345 6.60 -1.10 -24.76
C PHE A 345 5.86 -1.50 -26.04
N LYS A 346 6.07 -0.74 -27.10
CA LYS A 346 5.61 -1.14 -28.44
C LYS A 346 6.53 -2.24 -28.97
N GLY A 347 5.95 -3.17 -29.71
CA GLY A 347 6.67 -4.22 -30.40
C GLY A 347 5.97 -4.63 -31.70
N GLN A 348 6.64 -5.51 -32.43
CA GLN A 348 6.13 -6.09 -33.67
C GLN A 348 6.25 -7.61 -33.59
N PHE A 349 5.14 -8.32 -33.86
CA PHE A 349 5.15 -9.78 -33.92
C PHE A 349 4.49 -10.23 -35.21
N GLY A 350 5.29 -10.71 -36.17
CA GLY A 350 4.85 -10.89 -37.54
C GLY A 350 4.43 -9.56 -38.19
N GLU A 351 3.23 -9.50 -38.72
CA GLU A 351 2.66 -8.27 -39.28
C GLU A 351 1.86 -7.44 -38.28
N GLU A 352 1.60 -7.97 -37.05
CA GLU A 352 0.79 -7.31 -36.05
C GLU A 352 1.66 -6.45 -35.11
N SER A 353 1.25 -5.19 -34.88
CA SER A 353 1.81 -4.37 -33.81
C SER A 353 1.24 -4.83 -32.46
N ILE A 354 2.12 -4.95 -31.47
CA ILE A 354 1.79 -5.42 -30.13
C ILE A 354 2.21 -4.41 -29.06
N ALA A 355 1.57 -4.47 -27.89
CA ALA A 355 1.98 -3.75 -26.69
C ALA A 355 2.42 -4.76 -25.63
N VAL A 356 3.65 -4.63 -25.14
CA VAL A 356 4.26 -5.54 -24.17
C VAL A 356 4.37 -4.85 -22.82
N LYS A 357 3.57 -5.27 -21.84
CA LYS A 357 3.61 -4.78 -20.45
C LYS A 357 4.59 -5.63 -19.65
N ARG A 358 5.68 -5.02 -19.19
CA ARG A 358 6.69 -5.67 -18.35
C ARG A 358 6.45 -5.32 -16.89
N LEU A 359 6.22 -6.32 -16.06
CA LEU A 359 5.95 -6.17 -14.64
C LEU A 359 7.28 -6.20 -13.86
N ASP A 360 7.76 -5.04 -13.47
CA ASP A 360 9.12 -4.86 -12.94
C ASP A 360 9.25 -5.13 -11.42
N ARG A 361 8.13 -5.26 -10.69
CA ARG A 361 8.13 -5.41 -9.22
C ARG A 361 8.04 -6.87 -8.79
N ALA A 362 9.09 -7.37 -8.12
CA ALA A 362 9.09 -8.67 -7.48
C ALA A 362 7.98 -8.77 -6.41
N GLY A 363 7.13 -9.80 -6.50
CA GLY A 363 6.08 -10.10 -5.52
C GLY A 363 4.71 -9.51 -5.85
N GLN A 364 4.55 -8.20 -6.00
CA GLN A 364 3.27 -7.57 -6.34
C GLN A 364 2.92 -7.84 -7.81
N GLY A 365 3.86 -7.65 -8.74
CA GLY A 365 3.68 -7.93 -10.16
C GLY A 365 3.27 -9.37 -10.48
N LYS A 366 3.65 -10.34 -9.61
CA LYS A 366 3.26 -11.74 -9.79
C LYS A 366 1.75 -11.96 -9.57
N ARG A 367 1.15 -11.32 -8.54
CA ARG A 367 -0.29 -11.43 -8.27
C ARG A 367 -1.14 -10.77 -9.35
N GLU A 368 -0.68 -9.63 -9.83
CA GLU A 368 -1.32 -8.89 -10.91
C GLU A 368 -1.22 -9.66 -12.23
N PHE A 369 -0.04 -10.21 -12.53
CA PHE A 369 0.17 -11.08 -13.69
C PHE A 369 -0.78 -12.28 -13.68
N SER A 370 -0.85 -13.02 -12.56
CA SER A 370 -1.74 -14.17 -12.42
C SER A 370 -3.20 -13.74 -12.56
N ALA A 371 -3.61 -12.65 -11.91
CA ALA A 371 -4.97 -12.12 -12.03
C ALA A 371 -5.31 -11.76 -13.48
N GLU A 372 -4.42 -11.06 -14.21
CA GLU A 372 -4.65 -10.68 -15.60
C GLU A 372 -4.74 -11.91 -16.52
N VAL A 373 -3.81 -12.87 -16.42
CA VAL A 373 -3.81 -14.07 -17.27
C VAL A 373 -5.06 -14.91 -17.04
N HIS A 374 -5.48 -15.12 -15.77
CA HIS A 374 -6.65 -15.94 -15.45
C HIS A 374 -7.97 -15.24 -15.79
N THR A 375 -8.03 -13.91 -15.65
CA THR A 375 -9.27 -13.16 -15.87
C THR A 375 -9.48 -12.86 -17.36
N ILE A 376 -8.49 -12.20 -18.00
CA ILE A 376 -8.66 -11.71 -19.38
C ILE A 376 -8.22 -12.74 -20.43
N GLY A 377 -7.44 -13.76 -20.04
CA GLY A 377 -6.94 -14.77 -20.98
C GLY A 377 -8.02 -15.66 -21.59
N SER A 378 -9.18 -15.77 -20.94
CA SER A 378 -10.30 -16.62 -21.38
C SER A 378 -11.51 -15.84 -21.91
N ILE A 379 -11.49 -14.50 -21.89
CA ILE A 379 -12.62 -13.66 -22.31
C ILE A 379 -12.25 -12.81 -23.52
N HIS A 380 -13.23 -12.65 -24.43
CA HIS A 380 -13.07 -11.86 -25.65
C HIS A 380 -14.30 -10.99 -25.86
N HIS A 381 -14.09 -9.67 -25.96
CA HIS A 381 -15.13 -8.72 -26.28
C HIS A 381 -14.55 -7.55 -27.07
N ILE A 382 -15.33 -6.99 -28.00
CA ILE A 382 -14.86 -5.91 -28.89
C ILE A 382 -14.42 -4.64 -28.13
N ASN A 383 -14.97 -4.40 -26.92
CA ASN A 383 -14.65 -3.25 -26.07
C ASN A 383 -13.74 -3.61 -24.89
N LEU A 384 -13.01 -4.74 -24.96
CA LEU A 384 -11.93 -5.11 -24.06
C LEU A 384 -10.64 -5.25 -24.84
N VAL A 385 -9.51 -4.82 -24.26
CA VAL A 385 -8.19 -5.00 -24.88
C VAL A 385 -7.83 -6.48 -24.84
N ARG A 386 -7.55 -7.05 -26.01
CA ARG A 386 -7.25 -8.48 -26.17
C ARG A 386 -5.86 -8.81 -25.65
N LEU A 387 -5.78 -9.78 -24.73
CA LEU A 387 -4.53 -10.41 -24.35
C LEU A 387 -4.13 -11.43 -25.43
N ILE A 388 -3.05 -11.16 -26.17
CA ILE A 388 -2.52 -12.04 -27.21
C ILE A 388 -1.73 -13.17 -26.58
N GLY A 389 -0.94 -12.87 -25.55
CA GLY A 389 -0.12 -13.86 -24.89
C GLY A 389 0.61 -13.34 -23.67
N PHE A 390 1.48 -14.17 -23.12
CA PHE A 390 2.26 -13.84 -21.95
C PHE A 390 3.63 -14.53 -21.94
N CYS A 391 4.55 -14.01 -21.11
CA CYS A 391 5.81 -14.65 -20.76
C CYS A 391 5.90 -14.82 -19.25
N ALA A 392 6.15 -16.06 -18.80
CA ALA A 392 6.33 -16.44 -17.41
C ALA A 392 7.62 -17.25 -17.26
N GLU A 393 8.77 -16.65 -17.56
CA GLU A 393 10.08 -17.28 -17.48
C GLU A 393 10.88 -16.75 -16.30
N LYS A 394 11.34 -17.63 -15.41
CA LYS A 394 12.17 -17.27 -14.24
C LYS A 394 11.56 -16.09 -13.46
N SER A 395 12.26 -14.94 -13.40
CA SER A 395 11.78 -13.71 -12.76
C SER A 395 10.98 -12.80 -13.71
N HIS A 396 10.91 -13.11 -15.00
CA HIS A 396 10.26 -12.28 -16.00
C HIS A 396 8.77 -12.57 -16.07
N ARG A 397 7.97 -11.52 -15.96
CA ARG A 397 6.51 -11.53 -16.11
C ARG A 397 6.11 -10.45 -17.09
N LEU A 398 5.71 -10.85 -18.29
CA LEU A 398 5.31 -9.94 -19.37
C LEU A 398 3.96 -10.36 -19.91
N LEU A 399 3.13 -9.37 -20.21
CA LEU A 399 1.82 -9.54 -20.85
C LEU A 399 1.86 -8.90 -22.22
N VAL A 400 1.29 -9.56 -23.22
CA VAL A 400 1.30 -9.13 -24.61
C VAL A 400 -0.12 -8.85 -25.06
N TYR A 401 -0.40 -7.60 -25.40
CA TYR A 401 -1.70 -7.10 -25.81
C TYR A 401 -1.71 -6.63 -27.25
N GLU A 402 -2.90 -6.54 -27.84
CA GLU A 402 -3.08 -5.79 -29.07
C GLU A 402 -2.65 -4.33 -28.89
N TYR A 403 -2.04 -3.76 -29.92
CA TYR A 403 -1.59 -2.37 -29.89
C TYR A 403 -2.74 -1.40 -30.15
N MET A 404 -2.86 -0.37 -29.32
CA MET A 404 -3.90 0.66 -29.43
C MET A 404 -3.28 1.98 -29.86
N PRO A 405 -3.36 2.35 -31.15
CA PRO A 405 -2.55 3.41 -31.76
C PRO A 405 -2.88 4.81 -31.23
N LYS A 406 -4.11 5.09 -30.80
CA LYS A 406 -4.46 6.40 -30.21
C LYS A 406 -4.18 6.50 -28.72
N GLY A 407 -3.71 5.40 -28.08
CA GLY A 407 -3.38 5.37 -26.67
C GLY A 407 -4.58 5.58 -25.75
N SER A 408 -4.35 6.12 -24.55
CA SER A 408 -5.36 6.26 -23.51
C SER A 408 -6.23 7.51 -23.67
N LEU A 409 -7.49 7.41 -23.22
CA LEU A 409 -8.53 8.44 -23.34
C LEU A 409 -8.14 9.76 -22.64
N ASP A 410 -7.42 9.70 -21.51
CA ASP A 410 -6.99 10.89 -20.78
C ASP A 410 -6.16 11.86 -21.63
N ARG A 411 -5.44 11.36 -22.62
CA ARG A 411 -4.69 12.19 -23.58
C ARG A 411 -5.58 13.02 -24.49
N TRP A 412 -6.83 12.63 -24.66
CA TRP A 412 -7.79 13.25 -25.58
C TRP A 412 -8.72 14.23 -24.85
N ILE A 413 -9.07 13.96 -23.60
CA ILE A 413 -10.01 14.77 -22.83
C ILE A 413 -9.35 15.92 -22.04
N TYR A 414 -8.03 15.79 -21.64
CA TYR A 414 -7.39 16.80 -20.77
C TYR A 414 -6.41 17.74 -21.50
N ARG A 415 -6.28 17.68 -22.82
CA ARG A 415 -5.37 18.54 -23.59
C ARG A 415 -5.84 20.01 -23.55
N ARG A 416 -5.09 20.87 -22.81
CA ARG A 416 -5.42 22.30 -22.62
C ARG A 416 -4.50 23.29 -23.34
N HIS A 417 -3.36 22.85 -23.93
CA HIS A 417 -2.32 23.80 -24.40
C HIS A 417 -1.90 23.67 -25.86
N ASP A 418 -2.46 22.72 -26.61
CA ASP A 418 -2.14 22.61 -28.03
C ASP A 418 -3.35 23.06 -28.85
N ASN A 419 -3.35 24.33 -29.27
CA ASN A 419 -4.45 24.95 -30.04
C ASN A 419 -4.72 24.28 -31.38
N ASN A 420 -3.91 23.30 -31.80
CA ASN A 420 -4.04 22.58 -33.07
C ASN A 420 -4.48 21.09 -32.91
N ALA A 421 -4.66 20.59 -31.68
CA ALA A 421 -5.13 19.21 -31.52
C ALA A 421 -6.66 19.16 -31.71
N PRO A 422 -7.21 18.30 -32.59
CA PRO A 422 -8.66 18.18 -32.77
C PRO A 422 -9.31 17.72 -31.45
N SER A 423 -10.29 18.51 -30.99
CA SER A 423 -11.17 18.13 -29.87
C SER A 423 -12.04 16.97 -30.31
N LEU A 424 -12.35 16.04 -29.37
CA LEU A 424 -13.36 15.02 -29.61
C LEU A 424 -14.73 15.68 -29.79
N ASP A 425 -15.40 15.40 -30.89
CA ASP A 425 -16.78 15.83 -31.11
C ASP A 425 -17.75 15.06 -30.20
N TRP A 426 -18.98 15.54 -30.09
CA TRP A 426 -20.01 14.93 -29.23
C TRP A 426 -20.30 13.48 -29.62
N SER A 427 -20.41 13.22 -30.90
CA SER A 427 -20.66 11.87 -31.45
C SER A 427 -19.59 10.89 -31.01
N THR A 428 -18.30 11.26 -31.14
CA THR A 428 -17.17 10.44 -30.69
C THR A 428 -17.17 10.24 -29.18
N ARG A 429 -17.50 11.26 -28.37
CA ARG A 429 -17.61 11.14 -26.91
C ARG A 429 -18.73 10.15 -26.54
N CYS A 430 -19.91 10.24 -27.15
CA CYS A 430 -21.02 9.29 -26.97
C CYS A 430 -20.61 7.86 -27.33
N LYS A 431 -19.93 7.69 -28.47
CA LYS A 431 -19.41 6.41 -28.93
C LYS A 431 -18.46 5.79 -27.90
N ILE A 432 -17.50 6.57 -27.38
CA ILE A 432 -16.54 6.11 -26.37
C ILE A 432 -17.27 5.69 -25.09
N ILE A 433 -18.19 6.52 -24.58
CA ILE A 433 -18.99 6.21 -23.38
C ILE A 433 -19.78 4.91 -23.57
N THR A 434 -20.41 4.74 -24.72
CA THR A 434 -21.19 3.54 -25.05
C THR A 434 -20.30 2.29 -25.11
N HIS A 435 -19.10 2.39 -25.68
CA HIS A 435 -18.15 1.29 -25.74
C HIS A 435 -17.66 0.86 -24.36
N ILE A 436 -17.36 1.82 -23.46
CA ILE A 436 -17.00 1.52 -22.08
C ILE A 436 -18.16 0.79 -21.37
N ALA A 437 -19.39 1.30 -21.53
CA ALA A 437 -20.57 0.69 -20.94
C ALA A 437 -20.79 -0.76 -21.43
N LYS A 438 -20.62 -1.02 -22.72
CA LYS A 438 -20.72 -2.38 -23.31
C LYS A 438 -19.63 -3.31 -22.76
N GLY A 439 -18.40 -2.84 -22.66
CA GLY A 439 -17.30 -3.61 -22.05
C GLY A 439 -17.60 -3.99 -20.60
N LEU A 440 -18.09 -3.05 -19.78
CA LEU A 440 -18.46 -3.32 -18.38
C LEU A 440 -19.69 -4.23 -18.28
N SER A 441 -20.71 -4.05 -19.14
CA SER A 441 -21.88 -4.92 -19.17
C SER A 441 -21.49 -6.38 -19.42
N TYR A 442 -20.59 -6.62 -20.38
CA TYR A 442 -20.07 -7.94 -20.66
C TYR A 442 -19.36 -8.56 -19.44
N LEU A 443 -18.48 -7.81 -18.76
CA LEU A 443 -17.77 -8.27 -17.57
C LEU A 443 -18.70 -8.62 -16.41
N HIS A 444 -19.74 -7.80 -16.21
CA HIS A 444 -20.64 -7.91 -15.07
C HIS A 444 -21.74 -8.96 -15.27
N GLU A 445 -22.24 -9.12 -16.51
CA GLU A 445 -23.51 -9.83 -16.74
C GLU A 445 -23.35 -11.05 -17.66
N ASP A 446 -22.46 -10.99 -18.68
CA ASP A 446 -22.35 -12.04 -19.71
C ASP A 446 -21.29 -13.11 -19.37
N CYS A 447 -20.28 -12.78 -18.58
CA CYS A 447 -19.26 -13.73 -18.14
C CYS A 447 -19.83 -14.80 -17.20
N THR A 448 -19.28 -16.02 -17.24
CA THR A 448 -19.68 -17.14 -16.37
C THR A 448 -19.59 -16.79 -14.89
N LYS A 449 -18.49 -16.12 -14.48
CA LYS A 449 -18.34 -15.44 -13.18
C LYS A 449 -18.37 -13.94 -13.43
N ARG A 450 -19.00 -13.19 -12.55
CA ARG A 450 -18.95 -11.72 -12.62
C ARG A 450 -17.53 -11.26 -12.43
N ILE A 451 -17.11 -10.31 -13.22
CA ILE A 451 -15.77 -9.72 -13.14
C ILE A 451 -15.94 -8.25 -12.79
N ALA A 452 -15.53 -7.86 -11.58
CA ALA A 452 -15.40 -6.46 -11.23
C ALA A 452 -14.00 -5.96 -11.63
N HIS A 453 -13.94 -4.89 -12.43
CA HIS A 453 -12.69 -4.32 -12.96
C HIS A 453 -11.88 -3.61 -11.88
N LEU A 454 -12.52 -2.79 -11.06
CA LEU A 454 -12.01 -2.07 -9.89
C LEU A 454 -10.93 -0.99 -10.16
N ASP A 455 -10.67 -0.67 -11.43
CA ASP A 455 -9.77 0.43 -11.80
C ASP A 455 -10.23 1.12 -13.12
N VAL A 456 -11.53 1.40 -13.22
CA VAL A 456 -12.12 2.12 -14.35
C VAL A 456 -11.75 3.59 -14.25
N LYS A 457 -10.94 4.07 -15.21
CA LYS A 457 -10.45 5.46 -15.31
C LYS A 457 -9.99 5.77 -16.73
N PRO A 458 -9.87 7.04 -17.15
CA PRO A 458 -9.48 7.39 -18.51
C PRO A 458 -8.12 6.83 -18.97
N GLN A 459 -7.17 6.63 -18.03
CA GLN A 459 -5.86 6.04 -18.33
C GLN A 459 -5.94 4.58 -18.75
N ASN A 460 -6.97 3.85 -18.29
CA ASN A 460 -7.20 2.43 -18.56
C ASN A 460 -8.24 2.21 -19.69
N ILE A 461 -8.66 3.27 -20.38
CA ILE A 461 -9.51 3.22 -21.56
C ILE A 461 -8.65 3.56 -22.77
N LEU A 462 -8.41 2.57 -23.62
CA LEU A 462 -7.54 2.71 -24.79
C LEU A 462 -8.39 2.85 -26.07
N LEU A 463 -7.87 3.60 -27.04
CA LEU A 463 -8.54 3.94 -28.28
C LEU A 463 -7.79 3.35 -29.48
N ASP A 464 -8.54 2.73 -30.40
CA ASP A 464 -8.03 2.30 -31.69
C ASP A 464 -8.02 3.45 -32.73
N ASP A 465 -7.63 3.18 -33.97
CA ASP A 465 -7.57 4.16 -35.06
C ASP A 465 -8.90 4.86 -35.32
N ASN A 466 -10.02 4.19 -35.06
CA ASN A 466 -11.37 4.66 -35.30
C ASN A 466 -12.06 5.22 -34.05
N PHE A 467 -11.31 5.50 -32.97
CA PHE A 467 -11.84 5.90 -31.68
C PHE A 467 -12.80 4.87 -31.04
N ASN A 468 -12.66 3.57 -31.36
CA ASN A 468 -13.34 2.56 -30.59
C ASN A 468 -12.63 2.40 -29.25
N ALA A 469 -13.39 2.51 -28.17
CA ALA A 469 -12.84 2.41 -26.83
C ALA A 469 -12.81 0.95 -26.35
N LYS A 470 -11.71 0.58 -25.70
CA LYS A 470 -11.52 -0.72 -25.07
C LYS A 470 -10.99 -0.55 -23.65
N LEU A 471 -11.57 -1.29 -22.69
CA LEU A 471 -11.08 -1.36 -21.31
C LEU A 471 -9.78 -2.18 -21.27
N SER A 472 -8.84 -1.73 -20.45
CA SER A 472 -7.51 -2.34 -20.25
C SER A 472 -7.11 -2.35 -18.78
N ASP A 473 -6.01 -3.04 -18.45
CA ASP A 473 -5.40 -3.15 -17.12
C ASP A 473 -6.28 -3.87 -16.09
N PHE A 474 -6.34 -5.18 -16.21
CA PHE A 474 -7.12 -6.07 -15.35
C PHE A 474 -6.38 -6.55 -14.09
N GLY A 475 -5.27 -5.90 -13.73
CA GLY A 475 -4.42 -6.28 -12.59
C GLY A 475 -5.11 -6.20 -11.22
N LEU A 476 -6.18 -5.41 -11.10
CA LEU A 476 -6.99 -5.28 -9.88
C LEU A 476 -8.30 -6.06 -9.91
N CYS A 477 -8.65 -6.69 -11.01
CA CYS A 477 -9.93 -7.37 -11.20
C CYS A 477 -10.20 -8.45 -10.16
N LYS A 478 -11.48 -8.65 -9.88
CA LYS A 478 -11.98 -9.69 -8.98
C LYS A 478 -13.08 -10.50 -9.64
N LEU A 479 -12.92 -11.82 -9.54
CA LEU A 479 -13.98 -12.76 -9.87
C LEU A 479 -14.96 -12.83 -8.70
N ILE A 480 -16.23 -12.59 -8.97
CA ILE A 480 -17.31 -12.64 -7.99
C ILE A 480 -18.22 -13.81 -8.38
N ASP A 481 -18.30 -14.82 -7.54
CA ASP A 481 -19.22 -15.93 -7.77
C ASP A 481 -20.66 -15.41 -7.72
N ARG A 482 -21.52 -15.91 -8.61
CA ARG A 482 -22.91 -15.44 -8.74
C ARG A 482 -23.74 -15.64 -7.46
N ASP A 483 -23.35 -16.60 -6.64
CA ASP A 483 -23.99 -16.92 -5.36
C ASP A 483 -23.45 -16.07 -4.20
N ILE A 484 -22.32 -15.37 -4.40
CA ILE A 484 -21.69 -14.50 -3.41
C ILE A 484 -21.96 -13.05 -3.80
N SER A 485 -22.78 -12.36 -3.00
CA SER A 485 -23.18 -10.99 -3.31
C SER A 485 -22.07 -9.93 -3.13
N GLN A 486 -20.98 -10.25 -2.42
CA GLN A 486 -19.95 -9.28 -2.04
C GLN A 486 -18.58 -9.93 -1.86
N VAL A 487 -17.51 -9.23 -2.24
CA VAL A 487 -16.13 -9.65 -2.00
C VAL A 487 -15.47 -8.73 -0.98
N VAL A 488 -14.95 -9.30 0.10
CA VAL A 488 -14.15 -8.57 1.07
C VAL A 488 -12.73 -8.41 0.50
N THR A 489 -12.32 -7.18 0.22
CA THR A 489 -10.99 -6.87 -0.32
C THR A 489 -10.41 -5.62 0.33
N ARG A 490 -9.07 -5.53 0.36
CA ARG A 490 -8.42 -4.29 0.80
C ARG A 490 -8.71 -3.18 -0.21
N MET A 491 -8.84 -1.95 0.28
CA MET A 491 -9.00 -0.76 -0.58
C MET A 491 -7.85 -0.71 -1.59
N ARG A 492 -8.19 -0.74 -2.87
CA ARG A 492 -7.29 -0.64 -4.02
C ARG A 492 -8.03 0.09 -5.13
N GLY A 493 -7.29 0.72 -6.01
CA GLY A 493 -7.83 1.50 -7.11
C GLY A 493 -7.24 2.90 -7.12
N THR A 494 -7.72 3.73 -8.01
CA THR A 494 -7.21 5.08 -8.21
C THR A 494 -8.04 6.09 -7.40
N PRO A 495 -7.42 6.95 -6.56
CA PRO A 495 -8.14 8.01 -5.85
C PRO A 495 -9.00 8.86 -6.77
N GLY A 496 -10.19 9.22 -6.30
CA GLY A 496 -11.17 9.98 -7.07
C GLY A 496 -12.15 9.12 -7.87
N TYR A 497 -11.82 7.83 -8.14
CA TYR A 497 -12.71 6.89 -8.84
C TYR A 497 -13.30 5.83 -7.89
N LEU A 498 -12.86 5.82 -6.63
CA LEU A 498 -13.30 4.85 -5.64
C LEU A 498 -14.73 5.13 -5.21
N ALA A 499 -15.58 4.11 -5.30
CA ALA A 499 -16.96 4.18 -4.83
C ALA A 499 -17.02 4.28 -3.29
N PRO A 500 -18.07 4.92 -2.71
CA PRO A 500 -18.18 5.10 -1.26
C PRO A 500 -18.13 3.80 -0.45
N GLU A 501 -18.65 2.70 -0.96
CA GLU A 501 -18.65 1.39 -0.30
C GLU A 501 -17.25 0.78 -0.09
N TRP A 502 -16.20 1.30 -0.69
CA TRP A 502 -14.82 0.91 -0.38
C TRP A 502 -14.48 1.09 1.11
N LEU A 503 -15.15 2.02 1.79
CA LEU A 503 -15.01 2.23 3.22
C LEU A 503 -15.51 1.05 4.06
N THR A 504 -16.50 0.29 3.55
CA THR A 504 -17.05 -0.89 4.23
C THR A 504 -16.33 -2.18 3.86
N SER A 505 -15.39 -2.14 2.91
CA SER A 505 -14.66 -3.29 2.36
C SER A 505 -15.55 -4.38 1.73
N GLN A 506 -16.81 -4.09 1.45
CA GLN A 506 -17.77 -4.99 0.81
C GLN A 506 -18.01 -4.52 -0.63
N ILE A 507 -17.21 -5.03 -1.55
CA ILE A 507 -17.16 -4.57 -2.93
C ILE A 507 -17.93 -5.50 -3.85
N THR A 508 -18.68 -4.90 -4.78
CA THR A 508 -19.38 -5.57 -5.87
C THR A 508 -19.01 -4.93 -7.20
N GLU A 509 -19.54 -5.45 -8.31
CA GLU A 509 -19.47 -4.81 -9.62
C GLU A 509 -20.06 -3.40 -9.65
N LYS A 510 -20.87 -3.02 -8.66
CA LYS A 510 -21.44 -1.68 -8.51
C LYS A 510 -20.38 -0.59 -8.28
N ALA A 511 -19.18 -0.96 -7.82
CA ALA A 511 -18.07 -0.02 -7.69
C ALA A 511 -17.58 0.48 -9.08
N ASP A 512 -17.57 -0.40 -10.10
CA ASP A 512 -17.21 -0.01 -11.47
C ASP A 512 -18.23 0.96 -12.07
N ILE A 513 -19.50 0.82 -11.70
CA ILE A 513 -20.59 1.71 -12.17
C ILE A 513 -20.40 3.12 -11.64
N TYR A 514 -19.98 3.24 -10.37
CA TYR A 514 -19.62 4.54 -9.81
C TYR A 514 -18.43 5.17 -10.55
N SER A 515 -17.35 4.38 -10.73
CA SER A 515 -16.17 4.83 -11.47
C SER A 515 -16.50 5.22 -12.92
N PHE A 516 -17.40 4.48 -13.57
CA PHE A 516 -17.92 4.82 -14.90
C PHE A 516 -18.65 6.17 -14.90
N GLY A 517 -19.50 6.44 -13.89
CA GLY A 517 -20.16 7.74 -13.73
C GLY A 517 -19.17 8.90 -13.62
N VAL A 518 -18.07 8.71 -12.87
CA VAL A 518 -16.97 9.68 -12.79
C VAL A 518 -16.34 9.92 -14.17
N VAL A 519 -16.00 8.84 -14.90
CA VAL A 519 -15.40 8.91 -16.24
C VAL A 519 -16.32 9.65 -17.21
N VAL A 520 -17.63 9.40 -17.19
CA VAL A 520 -18.61 10.11 -18.04
C VAL A 520 -18.55 11.61 -17.77
N MET A 521 -18.51 12.04 -16.51
CA MET A 521 -18.39 13.45 -16.15
C MET A 521 -17.07 14.08 -16.61
N GLU A 522 -15.97 13.34 -16.56
CA GLU A 522 -14.67 13.80 -17.10
C GLU A 522 -14.70 13.96 -18.62
N VAL A 523 -15.32 13.02 -19.32
CA VAL A 523 -15.50 13.09 -20.80
C VAL A 523 -16.36 14.28 -21.20
N ILE A 524 -17.41 14.58 -20.42
CA ILE A 524 -18.30 15.73 -20.70
C ILE A 524 -17.62 17.05 -20.40
N SER A 525 -16.95 17.15 -19.26
CA SER A 525 -16.40 18.42 -18.78
C SER A 525 -15.00 18.74 -19.32
N GLY A 526 -14.31 17.78 -19.94
CA GLY A 526 -12.94 17.95 -20.40
C GLY A 526 -11.93 18.21 -19.26
N ARG A 527 -12.27 17.87 -18.01
CA ARG A 527 -11.45 18.13 -16.84
C ARG A 527 -11.26 16.87 -15.98
N LYS A 528 -10.15 16.84 -15.24
CA LYS A 528 -9.91 15.77 -14.28
C LYS A 528 -10.90 15.81 -13.14
N ASN A 529 -11.27 14.63 -12.61
CA ASN A 529 -12.13 14.53 -11.43
C ASN A 529 -11.50 15.20 -10.20
N ILE A 530 -10.19 15.00 -9.98
CA ILE A 530 -9.41 15.74 -8.98
C ILE A 530 -8.39 16.60 -9.73
N ASP A 531 -8.53 17.93 -9.64
CA ASP A 531 -7.68 18.91 -10.31
C ASP A 531 -7.14 19.94 -9.30
N THR A 532 -6.01 19.64 -8.69
CA THR A 532 -5.35 20.46 -7.67
C THR A 532 -4.82 21.81 -8.20
N SER A 533 -4.86 22.05 -9.51
CA SER A 533 -4.48 23.33 -10.11
C SER A 533 -5.59 24.40 -10.03
N ARG A 534 -6.78 24.03 -9.54
CA ARG A 534 -7.97 24.90 -9.45
C ARG A 534 -8.18 25.43 -8.04
N SER A 535 -9.13 26.39 -7.90
CA SER A 535 -9.57 26.87 -6.59
C SER A 535 -10.15 25.75 -5.74
N GLU A 536 -10.02 25.84 -4.43
CA GLU A 536 -10.43 24.83 -3.44
C GLU A 536 -11.87 24.34 -3.66
N GLU A 537 -12.79 25.25 -3.95
CA GLU A 537 -14.21 24.97 -4.23
C GLU A 537 -14.43 24.14 -5.52
N SER A 538 -13.46 24.13 -6.44
CA SER A 538 -13.58 23.46 -7.75
C SER A 538 -12.59 22.34 -7.98
N ILE A 539 -11.86 21.89 -6.95
CA ILE A 539 -10.90 20.77 -7.04
C ILE A 539 -11.59 19.48 -7.45
N HIS A 540 -12.74 19.17 -6.85
CA HIS A 540 -13.49 17.94 -7.04
C HIS A 540 -14.64 18.11 -8.04
N LEU A 541 -14.59 17.41 -9.17
CA LEU A 541 -15.62 17.50 -10.21
C LEU A 541 -16.98 17.02 -9.72
N ILE A 542 -17.03 15.94 -8.95
CA ILE A 542 -18.30 15.37 -8.48
C ILE A 542 -18.98 16.29 -7.44
N THR A 543 -18.21 16.92 -6.55
CA THR A 543 -18.76 17.94 -5.64
C THR A 543 -19.30 19.14 -6.39
N LEU A 544 -18.57 19.59 -7.42
CA LEU A 544 -19.03 20.67 -8.28
C LEU A 544 -20.30 20.29 -9.08
N LEU A 545 -20.41 19.02 -9.53
CA LEU A 545 -21.63 18.51 -10.17
C LEU A 545 -22.83 18.63 -9.24
N GLU A 546 -22.71 18.23 -7.97
CA GLU A 546 -23.78 18.34 -6.97
C GLU A 546 -24.20 19.81 -6.76
N GLU A 547 -23.22 20.70 -6.64
CA GLU A 547 -23.50 22.14 -6.53
C GLU A 547 -24.28 22.65 -7.74
N LYS A 548 -23.84 22.33 -8.96
CA LYS A 548 -24.49 22.78 -10.20
C LYS A 548 -25.90 22.19 -10.38
N VAL A 549 -26.12 20.96 -9.93
CA VAL A 549 -27.47 20.36 -9.87
C VAL A 549 -28.38 21.16 -8.96
N LYS A 550 -27.92 21.52 -7.75
CA LYS A 550 -28.67 22.26 -6.74
C LYS A 550 -29.10 23.65 -7.25
N TYR A 551 -28.27 24.29 -8.06
CA TYR A 551 -28.58 25.63 -8.62
C TYR A 551 -29.16 25.57 -10.03
N GLY A 552 -29.40 24.41 -10.63
CA GLY A 552 -29.98 24.26 -11.96
C GLY A 552 -29.03 24.62 -13.12
N ASN A 553 -27.73 24.70 -12.89
CA ASN A 553 -26.75 25.24 -13.85
C ASN A 553 -25.82 24.16 -14.40
N LEU A 554 -26.35 23.00 -14.82
CA LEU A 554 -25.56 21.88 -15.37
C LEU A 554 -24.73 22.24 -16.62
N VAL A 555 -25.24 23.20 -17.42
CA VAL A 555 -24.59 23.67 -18.65
C VAL A 555 -23.18 24.22 -18.41
N ASP A 556 -22.94 24.80 -17.23
CA ASP A 556 -21.60 25.31 -16.84
C ASP A 556 -20.51 24.25 -16.78
N LEU A 557 -20.89 22.98 -16.69
CA LEU A 557 -19.97 21.83 -16.63
C LEU A 557 -19.57 21.31 -18.02
N ILE A 558 -20.20 21.77 -19.09
CA ILE A 558 -19.85 21.37 -20.45
C ILE A 558 -18.45 21.88 -20.81
N ASP A 559 -17.66 21.04 -21.50
CA ASP A 559 -16.34 21.40 -21.97
C ASP A 559 -16.37 22.67 -22.84
N LYS A 560 -15.88 23.77 -22.32
CA LYS A 560 -15.87 25.10 -22.96
C LYS A 560 -15.07 25.12 -24.28
N ASN A 561 -14.21 24.13 -24.50
CA ASN A 561 -13.42 24.03 -25.73
C ASN A 561 -14.12 23.23 -26.84
N SER A 562 -15.34 22.75 -26.60
CA SER A 562 -16.12 21.96 -27.56
C SER A 562 -17.40 22.69 -27.97
N ASN A 563 -17.32 23.50 -29.02
CA ASN A 563 -18.49 24.18 -29.56
C ASN A 563 -19.60 23.22 -30.00
N ASP A 564 -19.21 22.04 -30.46
CA ASP A 564 -20.12 20.97 -30.87
C ASP A 564 -21.02 20.50 -29.72
N MET A 565 -20.47 20.36 -28.52
CA MET A 565 -21.26 19.96 -27.35
C MET A 565 -22.30 20.99 -26.93
N HIS A 566 -22.04 22.29 -27.15
CA HIS A 566 -23.02 23.34 -26.89
C HIS A 566 -24.18 23.31 -27.89
N THR A 567 -24.00 22.79 -29.11
CA THR A 567 -25.09 22.56 -30.05
C THR A 567 -25.97 21.37 -29.69
N HIS A 568 -25.45 20.45 -28.86
CA HIS A 568 -26.12 19.23 -28.36
C HIS A 568 -26.44 19.31 -26.86
N GLU A 569 -26.64 20.49 -26.32
CA GLU A 569 -26.78 20.75 -24.88
C GLU A 569 -27.78 19.82 -24.19
N GLN A 570 -28.94 19.59 -24.78
CA GLN A 570 -29.99 18.73 -24.23
C GLN A 570 -29.48 17.27 -24.07
N ASP A 571 -28.79 16.71 -25.06
CA ASP A 571 -28.26 15.36 -25.05
C ASP A 571 -27.12 15.25 -24.02
N VAL A 572 -26.29 16.29 -23.91
CA VAL A 572 -25.21 16.37 -22.91
C VAL A 572 -25.79 16.37 -21.49
N ILE A 573 -26.88 17.12 -21.25
CA ILE A 573 -27.58 17.14 -19.94
C ILE A 573 -28.16 15.74 -19.65
N GLN A 574 -28.75 15.05 -20.62
CA GLN A 574 -29.26 13.69 -20.40
C GLN A 574 -28.12 12.72 -20.07
N MET A 575 -26.95 12.86 -20.70
CA MET A 575 -25.76 12.08 -20.37
C MET A 575 -25.26 12.38 -18.95
N MET A 576 -25.29 13.65 -18.49
CA MET A 576 -24.99 14.00 -17.10
C MET A 576 -25.98 13.35 -16.13
N LYS A 577 -27.27 13.31 -16.45
CA LYS A 577 -28.28 12.62 -15.63
C LYS A 577 -27.99 11.12 -15.53
N LEU A 578 -27.57 10.47 -16.62
CA LEU A 578 -27.12 9.09 -16.61
C LEU A 578 -25.91 8.89 -15.68
N ALA A 579 -24.92 9.80 -15.74
CA ALA A 579 -23.77 9.77 -14.83
C ALA A 579 -24.22 9.91 -13.36
N MET A 580 -25.15 10.81 -13.05
CA MET A 580 -25.71 10.98 -11.70
C MET A 580 -26.41 9.72 -11.19
N TRP A 581 -27.10 8.97 -12.03
CA TRP A 581 -27.67 7.68 -11.66
C TRP A 581 -26.57 6.65 -11.30
N CYS A 582 -25.47 6.65 -12.03
CA CYS A 582 -24.33 5.80 -11.73
C CYS A 582 -23.58 6.22 -10.43
N LEU A 583 -23.59 7.50 -10.08
CA LEU A 583 -22.88 8.08 -8.94
C LEU A 583 -23.64 7.97 -7.59
N GLN A 584 -24.79 7.29 -7.54
CA GLN A 584 -25.57 7.15 -6.30
C GLN A 584 -24.72 6.57 -5.16
N ILE A 585 -24.84 7.14 -3.96
CA ILE A 585 -24.10 6.70 -2.76
C ILE A 585 -24.48 5.28 -2.41
N ASP A 586 -25.79 4.98 -2.34
CA ASP A 586 -26.28 3.62 -2.15
C ASP A 586 -26.05 2.81 -3.44
N CYS A 587 -25.12 1.84 -3.38
CA CYS A 587 -24.80 0.98 -4.52
C CYS A 587 -26.00 0.22 -5.09
N LYS A 588 -27.05 -0.03 -4.28
CA LYS A 588 -28.28 -0.70 -4.72
C LYS A 588 -29.14 0.16 -5.64
N ARG A 589 -29.01 1.50 -5.55
CA ARG A 589 -29.72 2.46 -6.40
C ARG A 589 -29.04 2.69 -7.73
N ARG A 590 -27.77 2.26 -7.88
CA ARG A 590 -27.06 2.35 -9.16
C ARG A 590 -27.65 1.35 -10.17
N PRO A 591 -27.74 1.72 -11.46
CA PRO A 591 -28.22 0.82 -12.51
C PRO A 591 -27.35 -0.42 -12.64
N ARG A 592 -27.81 -1.41 -13.41
CA ARG A 592 -26.94 -2.41 -14.03
C ARG A 592 -26.31 -1.82 -15.29
N MET A 593 -25.16 -2.34 -15.73
CA MET A 593 -24.53 -1.83 -16.94
C MET A 593 -25.37 -2.10 -18.19
N SER A 594 -26.12 -3.19 -18.24
CA SER A 594 -27.10 -3.43 -19.32
C SER A 594 -28.23 -2.39 -19.37
N GLU A 595 -28.64 -1.83 -18.24
CA GLU A 595 -29.62 -0.72 -18.19
C GLU A 595 -28.99 0.57 -18.70
N VAL A 596 -27.73 0.85 -18.33
CA VAL A 596 -26.93 1.97 -18.85
C VAL A 596 -26.82 1.90 -20.37
N VAL A 597 -26.50 0.71 -20.93
CA VAL A 597 -26.42 0.51 -22.38
C VAL A 597 -27.77 0.79 -23.05
N LYS A 598 -28.90 0.32 -22.48
CA LYS A 598 -30.24 0.61 -23.01
C LYS A 598 -30.56 2.11 -23.05
N VAL A 599 -30.15 2.87 -22.04
CA VAL A 599 -30.31 4.33 -22.02
C VAL A 599 -29.47 4.97 -23.12
N LEU A 600 -28.21 4.56 -23.27
CA LEU A 600 -27.28 5.08 -24.29
C LEU A 600 -27.75 4.77 -25.73
N GLU A 601 -28.49 3.69 -25.91
CA GLU A 601 -29.09 3.28 -27.21
C GLU A 601 -30.50 3.87 -27.42
N GLY A 602 -30.99 4.71 -26.49
CA GLY A 602 -32.33 5.34 -26.60
C GLY A 602 -33.51 4.41 -26.27
N ASN A 603 -33.23 3.22 -25.71
CA ASN A 603 -34.24 2.20 -25.43
C ASN A 603 -34.84 2.30 -24.01
N MET A 604 -34.38 3.24 -23.19
CA MET A 604 -34.82 3.44 -21.80
C MET A 604 -34.62 4.90 -21.36
N ASN A 605 -35.52 5.41 -20.50
CA ASN A 605 -35.41 6.77 -19.94
C ASN A 605 -34.88 6.77 -18.51
N THR A 606 -34.13 7.79 -18.10
CA THR A 606 -33.45 7.91 -16.80
C THR A 606 -34.25 8.63 -15.72
N GLU A 607 -35.31 9.39 -16.08
CA GLU A 607 -35.91 10.43 -15.23
C GLU A 607 -36.51 9.97 -13.89
N SER A 608 -36.87 8.68 -13.74
CA SER A 608 -37.55 8.18 -12.53
C SER A 608 -36.60 7.69 -11.41
N ASN A 609 -35.29 7.60 -11.64
CA ASN A 609 -34.38 6.84 -10.80
C ASN A 609 -33.26 7.65 -10.12
N ILE A 610 -33.25 8.98 -10.30
CA ILE A 610 -32.14 9.83 -9.84
C ILE A 610 -32.47 10.47 -8.49
N ASP A 611 -31.65 10.19 -7.46
CA ASP A 611 -31.60 11.01 -6.25
C ASP A 611 -30.56 12.12 -6.47
N HIS A 612 -30.95 13.35 -6.25
CA HIS A 612 -30.07 14.52 -6.44
C HIS A 612 -29.00 14.67 -5.35
N ASN A 613 -29.07 13.87 -4.26
CA ASN A 613 -28.06 13.84 -3.19
C ASN A 613 -27.10 12.66 -3.41
N PHE A 614 -26.13 12.81 -4.28
CA PHE A 614 -25.14 11.76 -4.59
C PHE A 614 -23.74 12.03 -3.99
N VAL A 615 -23.55 13.19 -3.32
CA VAL A 615 -22.42 13.45 -2.44
C VAL A 615 -22.94 13.60 -1.01
N ALA A 616 -22.33 12.95 -0.03
CA ALA A 616 -22.71 13.11 1.37
C ALA A 616 -22.32 14.52 1.84
N THR A 617 -23.23 15.47 1.75
CA THR A 617 -23.10 16.77 2.41
C THR A 617 -23.49 16.63 3.88
N ASN A 618 -22.57 16.94 4.79
CA ASN A 618 -22.84 17.13 6.21
C ASN A 618 -23.71 18.37 6.44
N GLN A 619 -25.01 18.29 6.12
CA GLN A 619 -26.00 19.24 6.62
C GLN A 619 -27.03 18.45 7.43
N ALA A 620 -26.78 18.34 8.73
CA ALA A 620 -27.83 18.08 9.69
C ALA A 620 -28.74 19.30 9.69
N THR A 621 -29.85 19.27 8.94
CA THR A 621 -30.98 20.14 9.17
C THR A 621 -31.60 19.66 10.50
N PHE A 622 -31.52 20.53 11.50
CA PHE A 622 -32.31 20.39 12.72
C PHE A 622 -33.78 20.57 12.38
N ASP A 623 -34.47 19.50 12.08
CA ASP A 623 -35.92 19.45 12.16
C ASP A 623 -36.30 19.03 13.57
N THR A 624 -36.96 19.95 14.28
CA THR A 624 -37.58 19.77 15.58
C THR A 624 -38.70 18.74 15.48
N ALA A 625 -38.40 17.44 15.57
CA ALA A 625 -39.29 16.37 16.06
C ALA A 625 -38.51 15.04 16.09
N GLY A 626 -38.24 14.57 17.28
CA GLY A 626 -37.43 13.39 17.65
C GLY A 626 -37.55 12.15 16.79
N ASN A 627 -36.43 11.81 16.16
CA ASN A 627 -35.92 10.42 16.06
C ASN A 627 -34.51 10.49 15.50
N VAL A 628 -33.54 10.09 16.32
CA VAL A 628 -32.13 10.01 15.96
C VAL A 628 -31.89 8.78 15.10
N SER A 629 -31.62 8.98 13.82
CA SER A 629 -31.09 7.96 12.93
C SER A 629 -29.69 8.43 12.49
N SER A 630 -28.65 7.83 13.08
CA SER A 630 -27.26 8.15 12.81
C SER A 630 -26.82 7.55 11.46
N SER A 631 -26.69 8.40 10.45
CA SER A 631 -26.01 8.07 9.20
C SER A 631 -24.58 8.63 9.25
N VAL A 632 -23.60 7.75 9.12
CA VAL A 632 -22.17 8.06 9.09
C VAL A 632 -21.81 8.62 7.70
N PRO A 633 -21.10 9.76 7.58
CA PRO A 633 -20.71 10.33 6.29
C PRO A 633 -19.50 9.62 5.65
N PRO A 634 -19.38 9.63 4.32
CA PRO A 634 -18.23 9.02 3.62
C PRO A 634 -16.98 9.89 3.74
N ILE A 635 -15.88 9.25 4.10
CA ILE A 635 -14.55 9.84 4.23
C ILE A 635 -13.87 9.82 2.86
N ALA A 636 -13.50 10.99 2.34
CA ALA A 636 -12.62 11.09 1.17
C ALA A 636 -11.17 10.83 1.61
N SER A 637 -10.61 9.70 1.16
CA SER A 637 -9.22 9.36 1.45
C SER A 637 -8.26 10.09 0.52
N HIS A 638 -7.36 10.89 1.09
CA HIS A 638 -6.22 11.45 0.36
C HIS A 638 -5.12 10.41 0.21
N VAL A 639 -4.73 10.19 -1.02
CA VAL A 639 -3.51 9.45 -1.35
C VAL A 639 -2.65 10.34 -2.24
N SER A 640 -1.47 10.66 -1.73
CA SER A 640 -0.43 11.36 -2.47
C SER A 640 -0.06 10.61 -3.76
N GLY A 641 -0.06 11.33 -4.88
CA GLY A 641 0.33 10.80 -6.18
C GLY A 641 1.83 10.45 -6.24
N PRO A 642 2.21 9.56 -7.13
CA PRO A 642 3.62 9.25 -7.33
C PRO A 642 4.31 10.37 -8.10
N ARG A 643 5.51 10.71 -7.65
CA ARG A 643 6.54 11.34 -8.49
C ARG A 643 7.18 10.29 -9.39
#